data_9874f8ed32300353ddfbb2ad028ad824
#
_entry.id   9874f8ed32300353ddfbb2ad028ad824
#
_cell.length_a   1.000
_cell.length_b   1.000
_cell.length_c   1.000
_cell.angle_alpha   90.00
_cell.angle_beta   90.00
_cell.angle_gamma   90.00
#
_symmetry.space_group_name_H-M   'P 1'
#
loop_
_entity.id
_entity.type
_entity.pdbx_description
1 polymer ?
#
loop_
_entity_poly.entity_id
_entity_poly.type
_entity_poly.pdbx_seq_one_letter_code
_entity_poly.pdbx_strand_id
1 'polypeptide(L)'
;MRMTIVGAGAIGGMLGAHMAAAGHEITLCDVDHAHIDAIRAHGLTIEGPIANFTVHPNAIYAEELAGTHEHLLVAVKSHHTRRAAALVAPHLRSDGILLTVQNGLTLDTFSEFVDPTQIVTAFINIGADLIAPGVIRQGNIAAFYVGEPLSHEVTDRVERLVAALPYAKSTDNILGFLWGKEAYGAMLYAGAVSDLSIAASLSDPRYHDLMIAIAHEVLDQAPVKVEGFDGFEPNDLEGSLERLAAFNAASAKSHSGIYRDLMIRQRPTEVTDLLHDLAGPLTTHVGRLIQAIERNERTCEVANLDLVNAYYRAHRFAEPLHAIVHYLDAPRRSSSGPLHGYQVAVKDIIAIAGTPLGNGNPVDMAGPPSSVEAPVITALREAGADVFATTSLLEYALGSPHPQVPEARNPVAPALVAGGSSGGSAVIVAVGAAQMALGTDTGGSVRIPAHYCGVVGFKPTYQQLSLRGVTPLSPTLDHVGILARDVATAALGYRTLADLPPVAHAGPRRPRLGVVPTQFAPGLLDATVHEAITRALLRLEQAGYEFTELAPELFDRLDQAFEAIIGWEAYQVHGPLLATDPDHFGEETARVLTQSASITNDEYQHALEEQRMGSVQLLKVFDTIDCIIGPTAPMVAPGQNPSVDTPEGYLEGIMTRVYNLTGQPAITLPIPGSKLPVGMQLAADTGHDMALLDWAQEIETLLSHP
;
A
#
# COMPACT_ATOMS: atom_id res chain seq x y z
N MET A 1 29.58 9.72 -42.58
CA MET A 1 29.12 10.73 -41.58
C MET A 1 30.25 10.92 -40.58
N ARG A 2 30.45 12.17 -40.11
CA ARG A 2 31.31 12.47 -38.95
C ARG A 2 30.41 12.69 -37.74
N MET A 3 30.64 12.00 -36.63
CA MET A 3 29.83 12.13 -35.41
C MET A 3 30.65 12.05 -34.13
N THR A 4 30.39 12.92 -33.18
CA THR A 4 30.96 12.83 -31.84
C THR A 4 29.91 12.31 -30.88
N ILE A 5 30.22 11.24 -30.14
CA ILE A 5 29.35 10.54 -29.20
C ILE A 5 29.78 10.86 -27.78
N VAL A 6 28.97 11.55 -27.03
CA VAL A 6 29.18 11.91 -25.62
C VAL A 6 28.47 10.89 -24.74
N GLY A 7 29.20 10.16 -23.94
CA GLY A 7 28.81 8.95 -23.24
C GLY A 7 29.21 7.72 -24.03
N ALA A 8 30.48 7.36 -24.01
CA ALA A 8 31.05 6.18 -24.71
C ALA A 8 30.76 4.86 -23.94
N GLY A 9 29.86 4.86 -22.97
CA GLY A 9 29.45 3.67 -22.22
C GLY A 9 28.78 2.59 -23.07
N ALA A 10 28.01 1.71 -22.44
CA ALA A 10 27.44 0.52 -23.09
C ALA A 10 26.69 0.82 -24.41
N ILE A 11 25.81 1.83 -24.43
CA ILE A 11 24.98 2.15 -25.61
C ILE A 11 25.80 3.03 -26.60
N GLY A 12 26.31 4.15 -26.13
CA GLY A 12 27.00 5.07 -27.02
C GLY A 12 28.27 4.44 -27.62
N GLY A 13 29.01 3.67 -26.84
CA GLY A 13 30.18 2.93 -27.33
C GLY A 13 29.81 1.84 -28.34
N MET A 14 28.72 1.07 -28.06
CA MET A 14 28.22 0.05 -28.99
C MET A 14 27.81 0.67 -30.34
N LEU A 15 27.00 1.75 -30.31
CA LEU A 15 26.59 2.46 -31.52
C LEU A 15 27.82 3.00 -32.28
N GLY A 16 28.75 3.66 -31.57
CA GLY A 16 29.97 4.21 -32.15
C GLY A 16 30.89 3.16 -32.77
N ALA A 17 31.02 1.99 -32.14
CA ALA A 17 31.82 0.87 -32.69
C ALA A 17 31.21 0.34 -33.99
N HIS A 18 29.90 0.11 -34.05
CA HIS A 18 29.26 -0.33 -35.29
C HIS A 18 29.33 0.71 -36.40
N MET A 19 29.16 1.99 -36.08
CA MET A 19 29.30 3.08 -37.04
C MET A 19 30.76 3.17 -37.59
N ALA A 20 31.75 3.05 -36.69
CA ALA A 20 33.17 3.06 -37.10
C ALA A 20 33.48 1.84 -37.99
N ALA A 21 32.98 0.66 -37.67
CA ALA A 21 33.11 -0.54 -38.51
C ALA A 21 32.46 -0.36 -39.88
N ALA A 22 31.39 0.43 -40.00
CA ALA A 22 30.72 0.79 -41.24
C ALA A 22 31.44 1.91 -42.01
N GLY A 23 32.60 2.39 -41.54
CA GLY A 23 33.44 3.40 -42.20
C GLY A 23 33.07 4.85 -41.90
N HIS A 24 32.27 5.13 -40.86
CA HIS A 24 32.00 6.48 -40.41
C HIS A 24 33.15 7.03 -39.54
N GLU A 25 33.36 8.35 -39.56
CA GLU A 25 34.36 9.02 -38.73
C GLU A 25 33.76 9.31 -37.33
N ILE A 26 34.15 8.50 -36.35
CA ILE A 26 33.59 8.54 -35.00
C ILE A 26 34.63 9.07 -34.00
N THR A 27 34.20 10.02 -33.15
CA THR A 27 34.90 10.42 -31.94
C THR A 27 34.07 10.01 -30.72
N LEU A 28 34.62 9.16 -29.86
CA LEU A 28 34.07 8.80 -28.58
C LEU A 28 34.55 9.76 -27.49
N CYS A 29 33.62 10.29 -26.69
CA CYS A 29 33.88 11.25 -25.63
C CYS A 29 33.25 10.73 -24.32
N ASP A 30 34.06 10.59 -23.27
CA ASP A 30 33.58 10.14 -21.96
C ASP A 30 34.34 10.80 -20.81
N VAL A 31 33.77 10.77 -19.63
CA VAL A 31 34.40 11.18 -18.35
C VAL A 31 35.23 10.06 -17.73
N ASP A 32 35.05 8.81 -18.15
CA ASP A 32 35.77 7.64 -17.67
C ASP A 32 37.14 7.55 -18.38
N HIS A 33 38.17 8.10 -17.74
CA HIS A 33 39.51 8.10 -18.26
C HIS A 33 40.06 6.69 -18.52
N ALA A 34 39.75 5.72 -17.62
CA ALA A 34 40.23 4.35 -17.81
C ALA A 34 39.64 3.71 -19.07
N HIS A 35 38.35 4.00 -19.36
CA HIS A 35 37.69 3.53 -20.57
C HIS A 35 38.25 4.17 -21.82
N ILE A 36 38.46 5.49 -21.83
CA ILE A 36 39.05 6.23 -22.97
C ILE A 36 40.51 5.78 -23.21
N ASP A 37 41.33 5.61 -22.16
CA ASP A 37 42.71 5.13 -22.30
C ASP A 37 42.80 3.72 -22.91
N ALA A 38 41.89 2.82 -22.46
CA ALA A 38 41.81 1.48 -23.04
C ALA A 38 41.43 1.51 -24.53
N ILE A 39 40.48 2.38 -24.92
CA ILE A 39 40.10 2.55 -26.33
C ILE A 39 41.26 3.10 -27.16
N ARG A 40 41.99 4.11 -26.65
CA ARG A 40 43.17 4.67 -27.30
C ARG A 40 44.29 3.64 -27.51
N ALA A 41 44.51 2.79 -26.50
CA ALA A 41 45.59 1.81 -26.50
C ALA A 41 45.28 0.55 -27.33
N HIS A 42 44.04 0.04 -27.22
CA HIS A 42 43.68 -1.30 -27.71
C HIS A 42 42.49 -1.31 -28.65
N GLY A 43 41.84 -0.16 -28.88
CA GLY A 43 40.55 -0.08 -29.57
C GLY A 43 39.36 -0.39 -28.69
N LEU A 44 38.16 -0.24 -29.26
CA LEU A 44 36.88 -0.62 -28.63
C LEU A 44 36.44 -1.98 -29.17
N THR A 45 36.31 -2.93 -28.28
CA THR A 45 35.88 -4.30 -28.59
C THR A 45 34.42 -4.47 -28.29
N ILE A 46 33.65 -4.96 -29.27
CA ILE A 46 32.30 -5.48 -29.09
C ILE A 46 32.41 -7.00 -29.04
N GLU A 47 31.83 -7.59 -27.99
CA GLU A 47 31.70 -9.04 -27.84
C GLU A 47 30.24 -9.43 -27.60
N GLY A 48 29.91 -10.72 -27.68
CA GLY A 48 28.61 -11.26 -27.34
C GLY A 48 27.96 -12.05 -28.46
N PRO A 49 26.68 -12.44 -28.28
CA PRO A 49 25.99 -13.32 -29.23
C PRO A 49 25.69 -12.64 -30.59
N ILE A 50 25.73 -11.29 -30.64
CA ILE A 50 25.34 -10.53 -31.85
C ILE A 50 26.57 -10.23 -32.74
N ALA A 51 27.66 -9.81 -32.13
CA ALA A 51 28.85 -9.40 -32.88
C ALA A 51 30.14 -9.58 -32.05
N ASN A 52 31.26 -9.83 -32.73
CA ASN A 52 32.58 -9.92 -32.12
C ASN A 52 33.60 -9.25 -33.07
N PHE A 53 34.03 -8.01 -32.74
CA PHE A 53 34.98 -7.25 -33.51
C PHE A 53 35.63 -6.14 -32.67
N THR A 54 36.77 -5.61 -33.13
CA THR A 54 37.43 -4.45 -32.52
C THR A 54 37.61 -3.35 -33.56
N VAL A 55 37.38 -2.10 -33.15
CA VAL A 55 37.59 -0.89 -33.95
C VAL A 55 38.48 0.10 -33.22
N HIS A 56 39.11 1.01 -33.94
CA HIS A 56 39.99 2.05 -33.39
C HIS A 56 39.41 3.45 -33.69
N PRO A 57 38.29 3.86 -33.13
CA PRO A 57 37.74 5.20 -33.27
C PRO A 57 38.66 6.22 -32.57
N ASN A 58 38.51 7.49 -32.91
CA ASN A 58 39.08 8.55 -32.08
C ASN A 58 38.40 8.54 -30.71
N ALA A 59 39.15 8.75 -29.63
CA ALA A 59 38.61 8.74 -28.26
C ALA A 59 39.23 9.90 -27.48
N ILE A 60 38.36 10.69 -26.82
CA ILE A 60 38.74 11.90 -26.08
C ILE A 60 38.07 11.90 -24.69
N TYR A 61 38.72 12.53 -23.73
CA TYR A 61 38.10 12.86 -22.47
C TYR A 61 37.06 13.97 -22.65
N ALA A 62 36.09 14.07 -21.76
CA ALA A 62 35.04 15.11 -21.86
C ALA A 62 35.61 16.55 -21.83
N GLU A 63 36.69 16.79 -21.09
CA GLU A 63 37.40 18.06 -21.02
C GLU A 63 38.24 18.38 -22.28
N GLU A 64 38.47 17.41 -23.14
CA GLU A 64 39.13 17.60 -24.42
C GLU A 64 38.17 17.93 -25.56
N LEU A 65 36.85 17.95 -25.30
CA LEU A 65 35.85 18.31 -26.31
C LEU A 65 36.08 19.76 -26.74
N ALA A 66 36.39 19.99 -28.02
CA ALA A 66 36.71 21.29 -28.54
C ALA A 66 36.21 21.49 -29.97
N GLY A 67 36.11 22.75 -30.39
CA GLY A 67 35.61 23.11 -31.72
C GLY A 67 34.09 23.02 -31.81
N THR A 68 33.58 22.97 -33.06
CA THR A 68 32.14 22.81 -33.33
C THR A 68 31.90 21.57 -34.17
N HIS A 69 30.79 20.86 -33.83
CA HIS A 69 30.44 19.58 -34.44
C HIS A 69 29.12 19.70 -35.19
N GLU A 70 29.02 19.05 -36.33
CA GLU A 70 27.80 18.96 -37.14
C GLU A 70 26.83 17.98 -36.56
N HIS A 71 27.32 16.85 -36.04
CA HIS A 71 26.48 15.82 -35.40
C HIS A 71 27.06 15.46 -34.04
N LEU A 72 26.27 15.68 -33.00
CA LEU A 72 26.53 15.24 -31.64
C LEU A 72 25.50 14.19 -31.26
N LEU A 73 25.93 13.08 -30.68
CA LEU A 73 25.08 12.06 -30.09
C LEU A 73 25.32 12.03 -28.59
N VAL A 74 24.24 12.09 -27.77
CA VAL A 74 24.35 11.98 -26.30
C VAL A 74 23.69 10.68 -25.85
N ALA A 75 24.48 9.82 -25.17
CA ALA A 75 24.08 8.52 -24.65
C ALA A 75 24.52 8.32 -23.19
N VAL A 76 24.49 9.38 -22.39
CA VAL A 76 24.76 9.32 -20.95
C VAL A 76 23.51 8.87 -20.20
N LYS A 77 23.64 8.48 -18.93
CA LYS A 77 22.51 8.19 -18.07
C LYS A 77 21.67 9.44 -17.79
N SER A 78 20.35 9.28 -17.50
CA SER A 78 19.41 10.38 -17.36
C SER A 78 19.83 11.42 -16.31
N HIS A 79 20.35 11.00 -15.16
CA HIS A 79 20.85 11.92 -14.11
C HIS A 79 22.08 12.76 -14.51
N HIS A 80 22.71 12.47 -15.68
CA HIS A 80 23.78 13.28 -16.24
C HIS A 80 23.32 14.20 -17.39
N THR A 81 22.02 14.17 -17.76
CA THR A 81 21.48 14.89 -18.92
C THR A 81 21.80 16.37 -18.89
N ARG A 82 21.49 17.08 -17.80
CA ARG A 82 21.74 18.53 -17.67
C ARG A 82 23.23 18.87 -17.83
N ARG A 83 24.12 18.06 -17.23
CA ARG A 83 25.58 18.26 -17.36
C ARG A 83 26.06 17.99 -18.79
N ALA A 84 25.55 16.96 -19.44
CA ALA A 84 25.86 16.64 -20.81
C ALA A 84 25.33 17.71 -21.77
N ALA A 85 24.10 18.20 -21.58
CA ALA A 85 23.52 19.29 -22.37
C ALA A 85 24.37 20.57 -22.28
N ALA A 86 24.76 20.99 -21.07
CA ALA A 86 25.65 22.13 -20.86
C ALA A 86 27.03 21.95 -21.50
N LEU A 87 27.55 20.71 -21.52
CA LEU A 87 28.82 20.39 -22.16
C LEU A 87 28.73 20.49 -23.69
N VAL A 88 27.67 19.93 -24.31
CA VAL A 88 27.58 19.82 -25.77
C VAL A 88 27.08 21.08 -26.44
N ALA A 89 26.26 21.89 -25.80
CA ALA A 89 25.63 23.06 -26.39
C ALA A 89 26.61 24.07 -27.03
N PRO A 90 27.75 24.45 -26.39
CA PRO A 90 28.74 25.36 -27.00
C PRO A 90 29.45 24.76 -28.19
N HIS A 91 29.40 23.44 -28.32
CA HIS A 91 30.11 22.68 -29.37
C HIS A 91 29.21 22.23 -30.50
N LEU A 92 27.91 22.47 -30.44
CA LEU A 92 26.97 22.18 -31.51
C LEU A 92 27.01 23.35 -32.54
N ARG A 93 27.20 23.00 -33.79
CA ARG A 93 27.14 23.98 -34.91
C ARG A 93 25.72 24.53 -35.02
N SER A 94 25.54 25.77 -35.46
CA SER A 94 24.20 26.42 -35.57
C SER A 94 23.25 25.71 -36.54
N ASP A 95 23.77 24.95 -37.50
CA ASP A 95 23.02 24.08 -38.41
C ASP A 95 23.21 22.58 -38.08
N GLY A 96 23.81 22.29 -36.92
CA GLY A 96 24.12 20.93 -36.46
C GLY A 96 22.91 20.20 -35.88
N ILE A 97 23.08 18.89 -35.67
CA ILE A 97 22.08 18.01 -35.11
C ILE A 97 22.56 17.44 -33.77
N LEU A 98 21.76 17.57 -32.74
CA LEU A 98 21.91 16.85 -31.48
C LEU A 98 20.99 15.64 -31.48
N LEU A 99 21.53 14.42 -31.49
CA LEU A 99 20.80 13.18 -31.36
C LEU A 99 20.83 12.71 -29.88
N THR A 100 19.68 12.59 -29.22
CA THR A 100 19.57 12.06 -27.86
C THR A 100 19.19 10.58 -27.90
N VAL A 101 19.96 9.72 -27.19
CA VAL A 101 19.77 8.27 -27.13
C VAL A 101 19.74 7.82 -25.66
N GLN A 102 18.91 8.44 -24.87
CA GLN A 102 18.83 8.23 -23.41
C GLN A 102 17.50 7.58 -23.02
N ASN A 103 17.45 7.03 -21.81
CA ASN A 103 16.17 6.72 -21.16
C ASN A 103 15.53 8.01 -20.67
N GLY A 104 14.20 8.00 -20.54
CA GLY A 104 13.44 9.13 -20.02
C GLY A 104 13.04 10.16 -21.09
N LEU A 105 12.25 11.13 -20.68
CA LEU A 105 11.73 12.21 -21.52
C LEU A 105 12.67 13.44 -21.45
N THR A 106 13.82 13.35 -22.08
CA THR A 106 14.94 14.30 -21.91
C THR A 106 14.85 15.57 -22.77
N LEU A 107 13.84 15.69 -23.63
CA LEU A 107 13.71 16.80 -24.58
C LEU A 107 13.70 18.17 -23.88
N ASP A 108 12.89 18.34 -22.84
CA ASP A 108 12.76 19.61 -22.13
C ASP A 108 14.08 20.04 -21.50
N THR A 109 14.81 19.12 -20.88
CA THR A 109 16.13 19.40 -20.30
C THR A 109 17.15 19.84 -21.36
N PHE A 110 17.18 19.20 -22.54
CA PHE A 110 18.06 19.65 -23.63
C PHE A 110 17.63 20.98 -24.22
N SER A 111 16.33 21.24 -24.29
CA SER A 111 15.78 22.49 -24.83
C SER A 111 16.13 23.74 -24.02
N GLU A 112 16.57 23.58 -22.76
CA GLU A 112 17.11 24.68 -21.97
C GLU A 112 18.50 25.15 -22.46
N PHE A 113 19.23 24.33 -23.22
CA PHE A 113 20.63 24.58 -23.63
C PHE A 113 20.82 24.66 -25.14
N VAL A 114 19.94 23.97 -25.90
CA VAL A 114 20.06 23.84 -27.36
C VAL A 114 18.71 24.18 -27.97
N ASP A 115 18.71 24.82 -29.16
CA ASP A 115 17.49 25.08 -29.91
C ASP A 115 16.75 23.76 -30.16
N PRO A 116 15.50 23.63 -29.72
CA PRO A 116 14.72 22.40 -29.89
C PRO A 116 14.65 21.90 -31.34
N THR A 117 14.74 22.81 -32.32
CA THR A 117 14.73 22.45 -33.74
C THR A 117 15.99 21.72 -34.19
N GLN A 118 17.06 21.77 -33.42
CA GLN A 118 18.32 21.01 -33.68
C GLN A 118 18.30 19.61 -33.05
N ILE A 119 17.30 19.30 -32.21
CA ILE A 119 17.23 18.04 -31.48
C ILE A 119 16.49 17.00 -32.34
N VAL A 120 17.10 15.83 -32.47
CA VAL A 120 16.47 14.59 -32.94
C VAL A 120 16.56 13.59 -31.79
N THR A 121 15.52 12.83 -31.59
CA THR A 121 15.45 11.90 -30.46
C THR A 121 15.39 10.45 -30.94
N ALA A 122 15.98 9.57 -30.16
CA ALA A 122 15.94 8.13 -30.44
C ALA A 122 15.40 7.36 -29.24
N PHE A 123 14.61 6.35 -29.55
CA PHE A 123 14.19 5.28 -28.67
C PHE A 123 15.07 4.06 -28.94
N ILE A 124 15.70 3.47 -27.92
CA ILE A 124 16.51 2.25 -28.06
C ILE A 124 16.18 1.25 -26.95
N ASN A 125 15.93 -0.01 -27.34
CA ASN A 125 15.69 -1.12 -26.41
C ASN A 125 16.78 -2.22 -26.51
N ILE A 126 17.87 -1.95 -27.23
CA ILE A 126 19.00 -2.86 -27.35
C ILE A 126 19.73 -2.99 -26.00
N GLY A 127 19.98 -4.22 -25.58
CA GLY A 127 20.75 -4.53 -24.38
C GLY A 127 22.25 -4.56 -24.66
N ALA A 128 23.01 -3.72 -23.96
CA ALA A 128 24.46 -3.77 -23.96
C ALA A 128 24.98 -3.51 -22.53
N ASP A 129 26.17 -4.04 -22.23
CA ASP A 129 26.86 -3.88 -20.95
C ASP A 129 28.32 -3.54 -21.16
N LEU A 130 28.83 -2.50 -20.49
CA LEU A 130 30.25 -2.22 -20.37
C LEU A 130 30.86 -3.23 -19.37
N ILE A 131 31.67 -4.16 -19.86
CA ILE A 131 32.20 -5.29 -19.06
C ILE A 131 33.52 -4.93 -18.43
N ALA A 132 34.35 -4.24 -19.21
CA ALA A 132 35.65 -3.75 -18.80
C ALA A 132 35.99 -2.50 -19.61
N PRO A 133 36.97 -1.66 -19.19
CA PRO A 133 37.44 -0.57 -20.00
C PRO A 133 37.80 -1.03 -21.42
N GLY A 134 37.19 -0.42 -22.44
CA GLY A 134 37.39 -0.78 -23.85
C GLY A 134 36.63 -2.03 -24.33
N VAL A 135 35.77 -2.69 -23.51
CA VAL A 135 35.05 -3.92 -23.88
C VAL A 135 33.56 -3.79 -23.55
N ILE A 136 32.72 -3.92 -24.58
CA ILE A 136 31.27 -3.88 -24.47
C ILE A 136 30.66 -5.20 -24.93
N ARG A 137 29.76 -5.77 -24.16
CA ARG A 137 28.98 -6.93 -24.55
C ARG A 137 27.63 -6.50 -25.09
N GLN A 138 27.34 -6.84 -26.35
CA GLN A 138 26.02 -6.67 -26.98
C GLN A 138 25.19 -7.92 -26.76
N GLY A 139 24.04 -7.78 -26.06
CA GLY A 139 23.21 -8.91 -25.66
C GLY A 139 22.15 -9.30 -26.67
N ASN A 140 21.57 -8.34 -27.40
CA ASN A 140 20.47 -8.58 -28.36
C ASN A 140 20.42 -7.50 -29.45
N ILE A 141 19.52 -7.73 -30.42
CA ILE A 141 18.97 -6.70 -31.33
C ILE A 141 17.50 -6.55 -30.94
N ALA A 142 17.08 -5.33 -30.68
CA ALA A 142 15.71 -4.99 -30.26
C ALA A 142 15.27 -3.68 -30.93
N ALA A 143 14.09 -3.20 -30.64
CA ALA A 143 13.53 -1.99 -31.24
C ALA A 143 14.46 -0.77 -31.03
N PHE A 144 14.73 -0.08 -32.14
CA PHE A 144 15.52 1.16 -32.18
C PHE A 144 14.90 2.09 -33.24
N TYR A 145 14.33 3.20 -32.78
CA TYR A 145 13.64 4.18 -33.63
C TYR A 145 14.26 5.56 -33.44
N VAL A 146 14.27 6.34 -34.53
CA VAL A 146 14.77 7.73 -34.57
C VAL A 146 13.70 8.60 -35.21
N GLY A 147 13.42 9.76 -34.61
CA GLY A 147 12.39 10.65 -35.12
C GLY A 147 12.51 12.09 -34.60
N GLU A 148 11.70 12.96 -35.20
CA GLU A 148 11.56 14.36 -34.81
C GLU A 148 10.66 14.46 -33.59
N PRO A 149 11.15 15.07 -32.46
CA PRO A 149 10.30 15.19 -31.28
C PRO A 149 9.24 16.29 -31.37
N LEU A 150 9.41 17.25 -32.29
CA LEU A 150 8.52 18.42 -32.47
C LEU A 150 7.57 18.33 -33.65
N SER A 151 7.76 17.35 -34.54
CA SER A 151 6.90 17.16 -35.69
C SER A 151 6.57 15.68 -35.89
N HIS A 152 5.45 15.41 -36.54
CA HIS A 152 5.04 14.04 -36.90
C HIS A 152 5.44 13.72 -38.36
N GLU A 153 6.69 14.05 -38.72
CA GLU A 153 7.24 13.82 -40.05
C GLU A 153 8.57 13.11 -40.00
N VAL A 154 8.80 12.23 -40.96
CA VAL A 154 10.14 11.66 -41.17
C VAL A 154 10.92 12.61 -42.12
N THR A 155 11.88 13.33 -41.57
CA THR A 155 12.67 14.31 -42.31
C THR A 155 13.92 13.68 -42.96
N ASP A 156 14.50 14.36 -43.96
CA ASP A 156 15.75 13.92 -44.61
C ASP A 156 16.90 13.77 -43.60
N ARG A 157 16.93 14.57 -42.53
CA ARG A 157 17.98 14.46 -41.50
C ARG A 157 17.80 13.20 -40.65
N VAL A 158 16.54 12.79 -40.34
CA VAL A 158 16.25 11.52 -39.68
C VAL A 158 16.67 10.35 -40.56
N GLU A 159 16.34 10.35 -41.84
CA GLU A 159 16.74 9.29 -42.78
C GLU A 159 18.28 9.16 -42.90
N ARG A 160 19.00 10.30 -42.92
CA ARG A 160 20.49 10.28 -42.93
C ARG A 160 21.07 9.69 -41.63
N LEU A 161 20.45 9.98 -40.46
CA LEU A 161 20.88 9.41 -39.18
C LEU A 161 20.62 7.91 -39.15
N VAL A 162 19.41 7.49 -39.55
CA VAL A 162 19.01 6.07 -39.62
C VAL A 162 19.93 5.27 -40.55
N ALA A 163 20.30 5.81 -41.71
CA ALA A 163 21.22 5.15 -42.63
C ALA A 163 22.64 4.95 -42.05
N ALA A 164 23.04 5.77 -41.05
CA ALA A 164 24.35 5.68 -40.41
C ALA A 164 24.34 4.84 -39.12
N LEU A 165 23.18 4.73 -38.45
CA LEU A 165 23.06 4.03 -37.16
C LEU A 165 22.74 2.53 -37.37
N PRO A 166 23.40 1.64 -36.61
CA PRO A 166 23.08 0.19 -36.70
C PRO A 166 21.69 -0.10 -36.21
N TYR A 167 20.93 -0.91 -36.95
CA TYR A 167 19.59 -1.42 -36.57
C TYR A 167 18.50 -0.36 -36.45
N ALA A 168 18.76 0.93 -36.69
CA ALA A 168 17.81 2.01 -36.54
C ALA A 168 16.72 2.00 -37.61
N LYS A 169 15.52 2.47 -37.24
CA LYS A 169 14.36 2.71 -38.13
C LYS A 169 13.88 4.14 -37.92
N SER A 170 13.38 4.78 -38.99
CA SER A 170 12.72 6.08 -38.85
C SER A 170 11.28 5.91 -38.31
N THR A 171 10.82 6.95 -37.61
CA THR A 171 9.42 7.05 -37.17
C THR A 171 8.96 8.51 -37.21
N ASP A 172 7.68 8.69 -37.47
CA ASP A 172 6.96 9.97 -37.38
C ASP A 172 6.38 10.22 -35.98
N ASN A 173 6.54 9.24 -35.04
CA ASN A 173 6.00 9.33 -33.69
C ASN A 173 7.01 8.81 -32.65
N ILE A 174 8.17 9.48 -32.55
CA ILE A 174 9.22 9.09 -31.59
C ILE A 174 8.78 9.23 -30.13
N LEU A 175 7.98 10.27 -29.82
CA LEU A 175 7.47 10.47 -28.47
C LEU A 175 6.55 9.31 -28.04
N GLY A 176 5.77 8.76 -28.98
CA GLY A 176 4.92 7.59 -28.68
C GLY A 176 5.73 6.36 -28.25
N PHE A 177 6.90 6.12 -28.86
CA PHE A 177 7.81 5.04 -28.46
C PHE A 177 8.47 5.33 -27.10
N LEU A 178 8.82 6.58 -26.81
CA LEU A 178 9.40 6.95 -25.52
C LEU A 178 8.39 6.77 -24.39
N TRP A 179 7.14 7.25 -24.55
CA TRP A 179 6.08 7.04 -23.58
C TRP A 179 5.76 5.55 -23.37
N GLY A 180 5.76 4.75 -24.44
CA GLY A 180 5.63 3.30 -24.32
C GLY A 180 6.75 2.67 -23.49
N LYS A 181 7.98 3.18 -23.65
CA LYS A 181 9.13 2.70 -22.86
C LYS A 181 9.01 3.09 -21.39
N GLU A 182 8.51 4.28 -21.09
CA GLU A 182 8.30 4.71 -19.71
C GLU A 182 7.20 3.88 -19.04
N ALA A 183 6.11 3.55 -19.74
CA ALA A 183 5.04 2.70 -19.23
C ALA A 183 5.54 1.26 -18.94
N TYR A 184 6.29 0.66 -19.87
CA TYR A 184 6.95 -0.63 -19.62
C TYR A 184 8.01 -0.51 -18.51
N GLY A 185 8.77 0.59 -18.50
CA GLY A 185 9.75 0.91 -17.47
C GLY A 185 9.14 0.94 -16.07
N ALA A 186 7.95 1.52 -15.91
CA ALA A 186 7.25 1.60 -14.63
C ALA A 186 6.94 0.20 -14.05
N MET A 187 6.54 -0.78 -14.91
CA MET A 187 6.40 -2.18 -14.47
C MET A 187 7.74 -2.76 -14.00
N LEU A 188 8.83 -2.46 -14.71
CA LEU A 188 10.16 -2.92 -14.34
C LEU A 188 10.68 -2.28 -13.05
N TYR A 189 10.30 -1.03 -12.76
CA TYR A 189 10.64 -0.34 -11.51
C TYR A 189 9.87 -0.99 -10.34
N ALA A 190 8.58 -1.28 -10.51
CA ALA A 190 7.81 -2.02 -9.51
C ALA A 190 8.44 -3.40 -9.22
N GLY A 191 8.81 -4.16 -10.25
CA GLY A 191 9.51 -5.44 -10.07
C GLY A 191 10.87 -5.31 -9.38
N ALA A 192 11.59 -4.19 -9.59
CA ALA A 192 12.96 -3.98 -9.09
C ALA A 192 13.05 -3.76 -7.57
N VAL A 193 11.93 -3.51 -6.86
CA VAL A 193 11.93 -3.47 -5.39
C VAL A 193 12.01 -4.86 -4.76
N SER A 194 11.90 -5.92 -5.59
CA SER A 194 11.94 -7.33 -5.19
C SER A 194 13.14 -8.06 -5.82
N ASP A 195 13.44 -9.23 -5.30
CA ASP A 195 14.44 -10.17 -5.83
C ASP A 195 13.88 -11.10 -6.93
N LEU A 196 12.65 -10.87 -7.37
CA LEU A 196 12.06 -11.60 -8.48
C LEU A 196 12.70 -11.21 -9.82
N SER A 197 12.83 -12.18 -10.73
CA SER A 197 13.18 -11.89 -12.11
C SER A 197 12.07 -11.09 -12.80
N ILE A 198 12.40 -10.40 -13.90
CA ILE A 198 11.41 -9.67 -14.71
C ILE A 198 10.27 -10.62 -15.13
N ALA A 199 10.62 -11.80 -15.63
CA ALA A 199 9.62 -12.78 -16.04
C ALA A 199 8.72 -13.21 -14.88
N ALA A 200 9.28 -13.47 -13.70
CA ALA A 200 8.54 -13.87 -12.52
C ALA A 200 7.60 -12.76 -12.02
N SER A 201 8.07 -11.51 -11.95
CA SER A 201 7.23 -10.40 -11.48
C SER A 201 6.07 -10.07 -12.44
N LEU A 202 6.27 -10.23 -13.77
CA LEU A 202 5.25 -9.97 -14.77
C LEU A 202 4.23 -11.13 -14.91
N SER A 203 4.62 -12.37 -14.57
CA SER A 203 3.75 -13.55 -14.71
C SER A 203 3.06 -13.98 -13.40
N ASP A 204 3.39 -13.37 -12.26
CA ASP A 204 2.77 -13.71 -10.99
C ASP A 204 1.33 -13.14 -10.92
N PRO A 205 0.30 -14.02 -10.79
CA PRO A 205 -1.09 -13.55 -10.74
C PRO A 205 -1.40 -12.56 -9.62
N ARG A 206 -0.61 -12.55 -8.54
CA ARG A 206 -0.79 -11.61 -7.43
C ARG A 206 -0.58 -10.16 -7.84
N TYR A 207 0.29 -9.92 -8.82
CA TYR A 207 0.71 -8.58 -9.24
C TYR A 207 0.17 -8.19 -10.61
N HIS A 208 -0.61 -9.05 -11.25
CA HIS A 208 -1.16 -8.83 -12.60
C HIS A 208 -1.85 -7.46 -12.72
N ASP A 209 -2.85 -7.21 -11.87
CA ASP A 209 -3.61 -5.96 -11.89
C ASP A 209 -2.75 -4.74 -11.52
N LEU A 210 -1.79 -4.92 -10.60
CA LEU A 210 -0.82 -3.88 -10.24
C LEU A 210 0.02 -3.47 -11.45
N MET A 211 0.57 -4.46 -12.22
CA MET A 211 1.42 -4.18 -13.36
C MET A 211 0.65 -3.42 -14.46
N ILE A 212 -0.61 -3.79 -14.68
CA ILE A 212 -1.50 -3.08 -15.60
C ILE A 212 -1.78 -1.66 -15.11
N ALA A 213 -2.11 -1.50 -13.82
CA ALA A 213 -2.44 -0.20 -13.25
C ALA A 213 -1.26 0.78 -13.30
N ILE A 214 -0.03 0.33 -12.98
CA ILE A 214 1.15 1.20 -13.00
C ILE A 214 1.54 1.59 -14.44
N ALA A 215 1.29 0.71 -15.43
CA ALA A 215 1.47 1.07 -16.83
C ALA A 215 0.43 2.11 -17.27
N HIS A 216 -0.85 1.94 -16.91
CA HIS A 216 -1.89 2.93 -17.17
C HIS A 216 -1.60 4.29 -16.55
N GLU A 217 -1.09 4.33 -15.31
CA GLU A 217 -0.72 5.58 -14.64
C GLU A 217 0.26 6.42 -15.48
N VAL A 218 1.13 5.76 -16.25
CA VAL A 218 2.06 6.44 -17.17
C VAL A 218 1.41 6.71 -18.53
N LEU A 219 0.69 5.75 -19.09
CA LEU A 219 0.03 5.91 -20.40
C LEU A 219 -0.98 7.05 -20.41
N ASP A 220 -1.73 7.25 -19.32
CA ASP A 220 -2.74 8.29 -19.19
C ASP A 220 -2.14 9.72 -19.17
N GLN A 221 -0.84 9.84 -18.93
CA GLN A 221 -0.10 11.12 -18.98
C GLN A 221 0.44 11.44 -20.38
N ALA A 222 0.47 10.46 -21.30
CA ALA A 222 1.08 10.64 -22.60
C ALA A 222 0.29 11.66 -23.48
N PRO A 223 0.93 12.74 -23.97
CA PRO A 223 0.27 13.76 -24.80
C PRO A 223 0.11 13.31 -26.26
N VAL A 224 0.60 12.13 -26.60
CA VAL A 224 0.61 11.59 -27.97
C VAL A 224 0.10 10.14 -27.96
N LYS A 225 -0.25 9.62 -29.14
CA LYS A 225 -0.56 8.20 -29.28
C LYS A 225 0.68 7.37 -28.93
N VAL A 226 0.57 6.46 -27.97
CA VAL A 226 1.68 5.61 -27.56
C VAL A 226 1.84 4.45 -28.56
N GLU A 227 3.10 4.12 -28.86
CA GLU A 227 3.46 3.05 -29.80
C GLU A 227 3.99 1.81 -29.06
N GLY A 228 3.65 0.64 -29.62
CA GLY A 228 4.11 -0.66 -29.10
C GLY A 228 5.51 -1.03 -29.64
N PHE A 229 6.21 -1.91 -28.90
CA PHE A 229 7.54 -2.42 -29.27
C PHE A 229 7.86 -3.72 -28.52
N ASP A 230 8.61 -4.62 -29.14
CA ASP A 230 9.21 -5.83 -28.53
C ASP A 230 8.24 -6.63 -27.63
N GLY A 231 6.95 -6.70 -27.98
CA GLY A 231 5.91 -7.39 -27.23
C GLY A 231 5.09 -6.52 -26.28
N PHE A 232 5.48 -5.27 -26.02
CA PHE A 232 4.66 -4.28 -25.35
C PHE A 232 3.68 -3.65 -26.33
N GLU A 233 2.38 -3.71 -26.02
CA GLU A 233 1.29 -3.11 -26.79
C GLU A 233 0.41 -2.28 -25.85
N PRO A 234 0.39 -0.95 -25.97
CA PRO A 234 -0.30 -0.08 -25.02
C PRO A 234 -1.82 -0.28 -25.00
N ASN A 235 -2.41 -0.80 -26.10
CA ASN A 235 -3.84 -1.09 -26.19
C ASN A 235 -4.19 -2.54 -25.81
N ASP A 236 -3.21 -3.36 -25.42
CA ASP A 236 -3.37 -4.76 -25.01
C ASP A 236 -2.34 -5.07 -23.91
N LEU A 237 -2.52 -4.45 -22.73
CA LEU A 237 -1.63 -4.65 -21.60
C LEU A 237 -1.69 -6.08 -21.05
N GLU A 238 -2.87 -6.72 -21.07
CA GLU A 238 -3.07 -8.12 -20.69
C GLU A 238 -2.15 -9.05 -21.50
N GLY A 239 -2.27 -9.00 -22.83
CA GLY A 239 -1.40 -9.78 -23.71
C GLY A 239 0.06 -9.31 -23.66
N SER A 240 0.32 -8.05 -23.32
CA SER A 240 1.70 -7.55 -23.15
C SER A 240 2.40 -8.21 -21.98
N LEU A 241 1.75 -8.42 -20.84
CA LEU A 241 2.36 -9.11 -19.68
C LEU A 241 2.83 -10.50 -20.06
N GLU A 242 2.00 -11.29 -20.77
CA GLU A 242 2.36 -12.65 -21.24
C GLU A 242 3.55 -12.62 -22.22
N ARG A 243 3.50 -11.74 -23.24
CA ARG A 243 4.56 -11.61 -24.24
C ARG A 243 5.89 -11.15 -23.62
N LEU A 244 5.83 -10.15 -22.73
CA LEU A 244 7.00 -9.61 -22.05
C LEU A 244 7.60 -10.61 -21.05
N ALA A 245 6.77 -11.35 -20.31
CA ALA A 245 7.24 -12.43 -19.45
C ALA A 245 7.98 -13.50 -20.24
N ALA A 246 7.41 -13.96 -21.36
CA ALA A 246 8.03 -14.95 -22.26
C ALA A 246 9.34 -14.42 -22.88
N PHE A 247 9.35 -13.17 -23.35
CA PHE A 247 10.54 -12.51 -23.92
C PHE A 247 11.68 -12.44 -22.89
N ASN A 248 11.37 -12.02 -21.65
CA ASN A 248 12.38 -11.89 -20.60
C ASN A 248 12.84 -13.25 -20.04
N ALA A 249 11.98 -14.28 -20.03
CA ALA A 249 12.35 -15.65 -19.65
C ALA A 249 13.39 -16.25 -20.60
N ALA A 250 13.32 -15.93 -21.90
CA ALA A 250 14.27 -16.38 -22.91
C ALA A 250 15.57 -15.53 -22.95
N SER A 251 15.59 -14.38 -22.24
CA SER A 251 16.73 -13.46 -22.22
C SER A 251 17.81 -13.91 -21.24
N ALA A 252 19.07 -13.72 -21.58
CA ALA A 252 20.19 -13.88 -20.65
C ALA A 252 20.15 -12.85 -19.49
N LYS A 253 19.33 -11.81 -19.60
CA LYS A 253 19.16 -10.73 -18.64
C LYS A 253 17.92 -10.96 -17.80
N SER A 254 18.06 -11.61 -16.64
CA SER A 254 16.94 -11.99 -15.77
C SER A 254 16.33 -10.80 -14.99
N HIS A 255 17.10 -9.73 -14.74
CA HIS A 255 16.70 -8.59 -13.93
C HIS A 255 16.84 -7.27 -14.66
N SER A 256 16.04 -6.26 -14.26
CA SER A 256 16.06 -4.92 -14.84
C SER A 256 17.38 -4.18 -14.64
N GLY A 257 17.60 -3.09 -15.37
CA GLY A 257 18.75 -2.21 -15.18
C GLY A 257 18.82 -1.63 -13.78
N ILE A 258 17.67 -1.23 -13.24
CA ILE A 258 17.50 -0.68 -11.89
C ILE A 258 17.93 -1.70 -10.83
N TYR A 259 17.38 -2.92 -10.87
CA TYR A 259 17.78 -3.98 -9.94
C TYR A 259 19.28 -4.25 -9.98
N ARG A 260 19.87 -4.28 -11.18
CA ARG A 260 21.31 -4.52 -11.32
C ARG A 260 22.16 -3.38 -10.77
N ASP A 261 21.71 -2.14 -10.91
CA ASP A 261 22.37 -1.00 -10.29
C ASP A 261 22.28 -1.02 -8.78
N LEU A 262 21.10 -1.36 -8.21
CA LEU A 262 20.87 -1.53 -6.77
C LEU A 262 21.70 -2.68 -6.16
N MET A 263 21.52 -3.88 -6.70
CA MET A 263 21.94 -5.11 -6.01
C MET A 263 23.28 -5.66 -6.48
N ILE A 264 23.64 -5.44 -7.76
CA ILE A 264 24.86 -6.01 -8.35
C ILE A 264 25.96 -4.96 -8.37
N ARG A 265 25.68 -3.75 -8.85
CA ARG A 265 26.68 -2.68 -9.02
C ARG A 265 26.79 -1.76 -7.82
N GLN A 266 25.80 -1.79 -6.92
CA GLN A 266 25.70 -0.98 -5.70
C GLN A 266 25.98 0.51 -5.97
N ARG A 267 25.24 1.07 -6.92
CA ARG A 267 25.35 2.48 -7.33
C ARG A 267 23.97 3.12 -7.44
N PRO A 268 23.87 4.47 -7.36
CA PRO A 268 22.62 5.18 -7.54
C PRO A 268 21.92 4.80 -8.84
N THR A 269 20.58 4.68 -8.78
CA THR A 269 19.75 4.40 -9.94
C THR A 269 19.32 5.69 -10.64
N GLU A 270 18.68 5.55 -11.81
CA GLU A 270 18.08 6.67 -12.54
C GLU A 270 16.62 6.95 -12.11
N VAL A 271 16.11 6.22 -11.11
CA VAL A 271 14.69 6.22 -10.75
C VAL A 271 14.19 7.59 -10.29
N THR A 272 14.98 8.34 -9.55
CA THR A 272 14.57 9.66 -9.06
C THR A 272 14.25 10.62 -10.21
N ASP A 273 15.12 10.63 -11.26
CA ASP A 273 14.93 11.50 -12.42
C ASP A 273 13.79 10.99 -13.31
N LEU A 274 13.75 9.68 -13.55
CA LEU A 274 12.73 9.05 -14.40
C LEU A 274 11.31 9.18 -13.84
N LEU A 275 11.14 9.08 -12.51
CA LEU A 275 9.83 9.21 -11.86
C LEU A 275 9.45 10.66 -11.54
N HIS A 276 10.38 11.62 -11.63
CA HIS A 276 10.05 13.04 -11.42
C HIS A 276 9.04 13.54 -12.48
N ASP A 277 9.20 13.11 -13.72
CA ASP A 277 8.37 13.50 -14.85
C ASP A 277 7.10 12.63 -15.00
N LEU A 278 7.01 11.52 -14.26
CA LEU A 278 5.93 10.52 -14.32
C LEU A 278 5.17 10.42 -12.99
N ALA A 279 5.03 11.52 -12.26
CA ALA A 279 4.47 11.54 -10.92
C ALA A 279 3.00 11.08 -10.89
N GLY A 280 2.78 9.86 -10.45
CA GLY A 280 1.49 9.30 -10.09
C GLY A 280 1.55 8.64 -8.70
N PRO A 281 0.41 8.26 -8.11
CA PRO A 281 0.39 7.65 -6.78
C PRO A 281 1.28 6.41 -6.67
N LEU A 282 1.13 5.44 -7.59
CA LEU A 282 1.87 4.17 -7.54
C LEU A 282 3.35 4.34 -7.87
N THR A 283 3.66 5.10 -8.93
CA THR A 283 5.05 5.39 -9.32
C THR A 283 5.78 6.12 -8.20
N THR A 284 5.12 7.01 -7.47
CA THR A 284 5.69 7.69 -6.29
C THR A 284 6.05 6.70 -5.18
N HIS A 285 5.16 5.77 -4.82
CA HIS A 285 5.44 4.75 -3.81
C HIS A 285 6.61 3.85 -4.22
N VAL A 286 6.63 3.40 -5.47
CA VAL A 286 7.74 2.61 -6.03
C VAL A 286 9.07 3.37 -5.95
N GLY A 287 9.08 4.63 -6.36
CA GLY A 287 10.28 5.48 -6.33
C GLY A 287 10.84 5.63 -4.91
N ARG A 288 9.99 5.84 -3.91
CA ARG A 288 10.39 5.95 -2.51
C ARG A 288 10.92 4.65 -1.93
N LEU A 289 10.36 3.51 -2.33
CA LEU A 289 10.88 2.19 -1.94
C LEU A 289 12.27 1.94 -2.56
N ILE A 290 12.47 2.26 -3.84
CA ILE A 290 13.80 2.15 -4.47
C ILE A 290 14.81 3.04 -3.76
N GLN A 291 14.46 4.29 -3.44
CA GLN A 291 15.31 5.20 -2.68
C GLN A 291 15.65 4.67 -1.28
N ALA A 292 14.69 4.03 -0.59
CA ALA A 292 14.93 3.40 0.71
C ALA A 292 15.89 2.21 0.60
N ILE A 293 15.81 1.42 -0.48
CA ILE A 293 16.75 0.34 -0.77
C ILE A 293 18.14 0.91 -1.07
N GLU A 294 18.26 1.98 -1.88
CA GLU A 294 19.52 2.67 -2.16
C GLU A 294 20.24 3.16 -0.89
N ARG A 295 19.44 3.64 0.10
CA ARG A 295 19.97 4.10 1.38
C ARG A 295 20.22 2.97 2.40
N ASN A 296 20.02 1.70 2.00
CA ASN A 296 20.07 0.53 2.86
C ASN A 296 19.11 0.61 4.08
N GLU A 297 18.02 1.34 3.94
CA GLU A 297 16.94 1.41 4.92
C GLU A 297 15.98 0.22 4.79
N ARG A 298 15.96 -0.43 3.62
CA ARG A 298 15.19 -1.64 3.32
C ARG A 298 16.01 -2.63 2.49
N THR A 299 15.71 -3.92 2.67
CA THR A 299 16.22 -5.00 1.81
C THR A 299 15.39 -5.09 0.52
N CYS A 300 16.03 -5.48 -0.59
CA CYS A 300 15.32 -5.78 -1.82
C CYS A 300 14.70 -7.19 -1.72
N GLU A 301 13.37 -7.29 -1.64
CA GLU A 301 12.68 -8.55 -1.36
C GLU A 301 11.21 -8.49 -1.82
N VAL A 302 10.56 -9.68 -1.98
CA VAL A 302 9.15 -9.79 -2.44
C VAL A 302 8.19 -8.99 -1.56
N ALA A 303 8.42 -8.89 -0.26
CA ALA A 303 7.57 -8.13 0.66
C ALA A 303 7.42 -6.64 0.25
N ASN A 304 8.39 -6.05 -0.47
CA ASN A 304 8.21 -4.70 -0.99
C ASN A 304 7.23 -4.66 -2.18
N LEU A 305 7.23 -5.67 -3.02
CA LEU A 305 6.27 -5.76 -4.12
C LEU A 305 4.85 -6.04 -3.60
N ASP A 306 4.72 -6.86 -2.54
CA ASP A 306 3.46 -7.03 -1.81
C ASP A 306 2.97 -5.69 -1.22
N LEU A 307 3.87 -4.85 -0.71
CA LEU A 307 3.53 -3.50 -0.22
C LEU A 307 3.07 -2.58 -1.36
N VAL A 308 3.74 -2.60 -2.52
CA VAL A 308 3.27 -1.84 -3.70
C VAL A 308 1.87 -2.29 -4.12
N ASN A 309 1.61 -3.59 -4.08
CA ASN A 309 0.28 -4.14 -4.36
C ASN A 309 -0.76 -3.71 -3.31
N ALA A 310 -0.37 -3.56 -2.05
CA ALA A 310 -1.24 -3.01 -1.01
C ALA A 310 -1.60 -1.53 -1.29
N TYR A 311 -0.65 -0.70 -1.68
CA TYR A 311 -0.93 0.68 -2.13
C TYR A 311 -1.88 0.69 -3.33
N TYR A 312 -1.63 -0.14 -4.35
CA TYR A 312 -2.53 -0.25 -5.49
C TYR A 312 -3.97 -0.58 -5.06
N ARG A 313 -4.14 -1.62 -4.23
CA ARG A 313 -5.47 -2.01 -3.74
C ARG A 313 -6.12 -0.93 -2.88
N ALA A 314 -5.34 -0.23 -2.06
CA ALA A 314 -5.83 0.86 -1.24
C ALA A 314 -6.31 2.04 -2.09
N HIS A 315 -5.53 2.50 -3.07
CA HIS A 315 -5.93 3.55 -4.00
C HIS A 315 -7.15 3.15 -4.84
N ARG A 316 -7.18 1.91 -5.32
CA ARG A 316 -8.23 1.43 -6.22
C ARG A 316 -9.57 1.16 -5.52
N PHE A 317 -9.54 0.63 -4.30
CA PHE A 317 -10.72 0.07 -3.65
C PHE A 317 -11.05 0.67 -2.29
N ALA A 318 -10.09 1.13 -1.50
CA ALA A 318 -10.33 1.68 -0.17
C ALA A 318 -10.50 3.21 -0.17
N GLU A 319 -9.71 3.92 -0.93
CA GLU A 319 -9.77 5.38 -1.02
C GLU A 319 -11.10 5.90 -1.59
N PRO A 320 -11.67 5.32 -2.66
CA PRO A 320 -13.01 5.70 -3.14
C PRO A 320 -14.15 5.44 -2.14
N LEU A 321 -13.88 4.60 -1.12
CA LEU A 321 -14.79 4.32 -0.01
C LEU A 321 -14.48 5.17 1.23
N HIS A 322 -13.63 6.20 1.10
CA HIS A 322 -13.24 7.11 2.18
C HIS A 322 -12.57 6.43 3.38
N ALA A 323 -11.87 5.31 3.16
CA ALA A 323 -11.27 4.54 4.24
C ALA A 323 -9.86 5.00 4.64
N ILE A 324 -9.19 5.80 3.81
CA ILE A 324 -7.79 6.21 4.00
C ILE A 324 -7.71 7.67 4.44
N VAL A 325 -6.82 7.97 5.39
CA VAL A 325 -6.48 9.33 5.83
C VAL A 325 -5.10 9.71 5.31
N HIS A 326 -4.07 8.90 5.60
CA HIS A 326 -2.70 9.12 5.15
C HIS A 326 -2.05 7.84 4.66
N TYR A 327 -1.19 7.95 3.65
CA TYR A 327 -0.23 6.91 3.29
C TYR A 327 1.13 7.18 3.93
N LEU A 328 1.78 6.12 4.38
CA LEU A 328 3.12 6.15 4.96
C LEU A 328 4.08 5.54 3.95
N ASP A 329 4.81 6.37 3.23
CA ASP A 329 5.73 5.93 2.19
C ASP A 329 6.96 5.22 2.76
N ALA A 330 7.34 4.10 2.14
CA ALA A 330 8.49 3.28 2.52
C ALA A 330 8.59 3.08 4.05
N PRO A 331 7.56 2.52 4.71
CA PRO A 331 7.48 2.45 6.16
C PRO A 331 8.68 1.68 6.74
N ARG A 332 9.22 2.20 7.85
CA ARG A 332 10.33 1.53 8.55
C ARG A 332 9.81 0.28 9.26
N ARG A 333 10.58 -0.81 9.18
CA ARG A 333 10.31 -2.06 9.88
C ARG A 333 11.60 -2.86 10.13
N SER A 334 11.53 -3.87 10.99
CA SER A 334 12.57 -4.90 11.06
C SER A 334 12.61 -5.72 9.76
N SER A 335 13.78 -6.20 9.39
CA SER A 335 13.97 -7.08 8.23
C SER A 335 13.52 -8.54 8.49
N SER A 336 13.05 -8.83 9.69
CA SER A 336 12.58 -10.17 10.10
C SER A 336 11.57 -10.02 11.24
N GLY A 337 10.85 -11.10 11.52
CA GLY A 337 9.88 -11.14 12.60
C GLY A 337 8.61 -11.88 12.21
N PRO A 338 7.71 -12.14 13.18
CA PRO A 338 6.49 -12.92 12.93
C PRO A 338 5.50 -12.23 11.96
N LEU A 339 5.59 -10.92 11.82
CA LEU A 339 4.75 -10.14 10.90
C LEU A 339 5.52 -9.64 9.66
N HIS A 340 6.69 -10.22 9.37
CA HIS A 340 7.45 -9.84 8.18
C HIS A 340 6.63 -10.09 6.90
N GLY A 341 6.50 -9.05 6.07
CA GLY A 341 5.69 -9.09 4.85
C GLY A 341 4.18 -8.88 5.06
N TYR A 342 3.73 -8.59 6.29
CA TYR A 342 2.34 -8.20 6.55
C TYR A 342 2.17 -6.68 6.34
N GLN A 343 1.18 -6.29 5.54
CA GLN A 343 0.74 -4.91 5.38
C GLN A 343 -0.34 -4.62 6.41
N VAL A 344 -0.10 -3.59 7.24
CA VAL A 344 -0.95 -3.20 8.36
C VAL A 344 -1.40 -1.75 8.21
N ALA A 345 -2.68 -1.50 8.41
CA ALA A 345 -3.22 -0.16 8.52
C ALA A 345 -3.63 0.14 9.97
N VAL A 346 -3.73 1.42 10.30
CA VAL A 346 -3.93 1.86 11.69
C VAL A 346 -5.00 2.95 11.74
N LYS A 347 -6.00 2.77 12.61
CA LYS A 347 -7.02 3.80 12.87
C LYS A 347 -6.37 5.13 13.27
N ASP A 348 -6.78 6.22 12.65
CA ASP A 348 -6.19 7.55 12.82
C ASP A 348 -6.54 8.23 14.15
N ILE A 349 -6.57 7.44 15.21
CA ILE A 349 -6.68 7.81 16.63
C ILE A 349 -5.52 7.22 17.44
N ILE A 350 -4.66 6.43 16.77
CA ILE A 350 -3.47 5.78 17.33
C ILE A 350 -2.24 6.51 16.77
N ALA A 351 -1.47 7.13 17.63
CA ALA A 351 -0.37 7.98 17.23
C ALA A 351 0.77 7.24 16.52
N ILE A 352 1.13 7.74 15.34
CA ILE A 352 2.29 7.33 14.57
C ILE A 352 3.24 8.53 14.48
N ALA A 353 4.48 8.38 14.94
CA ALA A 353 5.45 9.45 14.91
C ALA A 353 5.71 9.95 13.46
N GLY A 354 5.67 11.26 13.29
CA GLY A 354 5.85 11.89 11.98
C GLY A 354 4.58 12.02 11.13
N THR A 355 3.41 11.59 11.66
CA THR A 355 2.11 11.70 11.00
C THR A 355 1.16 12.52 11.87
N PRO A 356 0.31 13.40 11.33
CA PRO A 356 -0.76 14.03 12.11
C PRO A 356 -1.67 12.97 12.75
N LEU A 357 -2.22 13.26 13.91
CA LEU A 357 -3.18 12.41 14.61
C LEU A 357 -4.58 13.02 14.41
N GLY A 358 -5.31 12.53 13.43
CA GLY A 358 -6.46 13.24 12.89
C GLY A 358 -7.78 13.04 13.66
N ASN A 359 -7.92 11.98 14.49
CA ASN A 359 -9.09 11.73 15.34
C ASN A 359 -10.45 11.79 14.64
N GLY A 360 -10.49 11.67 13.29
CA GLY A 360 -11.71 11.90 12.51
C GLY A 360 -12.18 13.36 12.47
N ASN A 361 -11.31 14.31 12.80
CA ASN A 361 -11.58 15.74 12.89
C ASN A 361 -10.69 16.54 11.93
N PRO A 362 -11.22 17.47 11.11
CA PRO A 362 -10.44 18.17 10.09
C PRO A 362 -9.39 19.12 10.67
N VAL A 363 -9.60 19.67 11.87
CA VAL A 363 -8.62 20.54 12.53
C VAL A 363 -7.40 19.73 12.97
N ASP A 364 -7.63 18.57 13.58
CA ASP A 364 -6.58 17.65 14.00
C ASP A 364 -5.81 17.06 12.81
N MET A 365 -6.53 16.69 11.73
CA MET A 365 -5.93 16.21 10.46
C MET A 365 -4.97 17.24 9.85
N ALA A 366 -5.28 18.53 9.98
CA ALA A 366 -4.43 19.63 9.53
C ALA A 366 -3.36 20.01 10.56
N GLY A 367 -3.32 19.35 11.71
CA GLY A 367 -2.39 19.60 12.80
C GLY A 367 -0.96 19.20 12.49
N PRO A 368 -0.01 19.52 13.38
CA PRO A 368 1.38 19.12 13.22
C PRO A 368 1.55 17.61 13.34
N PRO A 369 2.57 17.04 12.69
CA PRO A 369 2.91 15.63 12.88
C PRO A 369 3.16 15.28 14.36
N SER A 370 2.64 14.15 14.81
CA SER A 370 2.85 13.64 16.16
C SER A 370 4.33 13.36 16.43
N SER A 371 4.81 13.78 17.59
CA SER A 371 6.13 13.37 18.12
C SER A 371 6.07 12.05 18.89
N VAL A 372 4.88 11.52 19.14
CA VAL A 372 4.64 10.30 19.90
C VAL A 372 4.39 9.14 18.93
N GLU A 373 4.98 7.97 19.24
CA GLU A 373 4.63 6.70 18.63
C GLU A 373 4.00 5.79 19.68
N ALA A 374 2.82 5.24 19.37
CA ALA A 374 2.16 4.31 20.27
C ALA A 374 2.96 2.99 20.36
N PRO A 375 3.08 2.36 21.54
CA PRO A 375 3.83 1.11 21.71
C PRO A 375 3.35 -0.02 20.78
N VAL A 376 2.07 -0.07 20.45
CA VAL A 376 1.53 -1.06 19.51
C VAL A 376 2.09 -0.87 18.08
N ILE A 377 2.41 0.36 17.67
CA ILE A 377 3.05 0.64 16.37
C ILE A 377 4.51 0.21 16.40
N THR A 378 5.23 0.54 17.48
CA THR A 378 6.61 0.07 17.66
C THR A 378 6.69 -1.45 17.60
N ALA A 379 5.80 -2.16 18.32
CA ALA A 379 5.75 -3.62 18.31
C ALA A 379 5.47 -4.21 16.91
N LEU A 380 4.56 -3.61 16.13
CA LEU A 380 4.31 -4.01 14.74
C LEU A 380 5.58 -3.88 13.88
N ARG A 381 6.27 -2.75 13.96
CA ARG A 381 7.48 -2.47 13.18
C ARG A 381 8.64 -3.40 13.58
N GLU A 382 8.83 -3.63 14.87
CA GLU A 382 9.83 -4.56 15.39
C GLU A 382 9.54 -6.01 14.97
N ALA A 383 8.26 -6.37 14.84
CA ALA A 383 7.81 -7.66 14.33
C ALA A 383 7.92 -7.79 12.79
N GLY A 384 8.35 -6.75 12.09
CA GLY A 384 8.57 -6.76 10.64
C GLY A 384 7.36 -6.37 9.79
N ALA A 385 6.28 -5.85 10.39
CA ALA A 385 5.11 -5.40 9.65
C ALA A 385 5.35 -4.08 8.91
N ASP A 386 4.76 -3.94 7.74
CA ASP A 386 4.67 -2.70 6.98
C ASP A 386 3.41 -1.92 7.43
N VAL A 387 3.58 -0.97 8.36
CA VAL A 387 2.51 -0.02 8.73
C VAL A 387 2.47 1.05 7.65
N PHE A 388 1.52 0.96 6.71
CA PHE A 388 1.58 1.71 5.45
C PHE A 388 0.49 2.78 5.26
N ALA A 389 -0.56 2.77 6.09
CA ALA A 389 -1.64 3.74 5.99
C ALA A 389 -2.32 3.99 7.34
N THR A 390 -2.85 5.21 7.54
CA THR A 390 -3.85 5.49 8.57
C THR A 390 -5.25 5.46 7.97
N THR A 391 -6.24 5.06 8.78
CA THR A 391 -7.61 4.80 8.35
C THR A 391 -8.61 5.71 9.03
N SER A 392 -9.66 6.08 8.28
CA SER A 392 -10.73 6.96 8.75
C SER A 392 -11.54 6.35 9.90
N LEU A 393 -12.14 7.23 10.68
CA LEU A 393 -12.93 6.90 11.86
C LEU A 393 -14.06 7.92 12.07
N LEU A 394 -15.03 7.57 12.91
CA LEU A 394 -16.01 8.53 13.45
C LEU A 394 -15.29 9.46 14.44
N GLU A 395 -15.68 10.72 14.48
CA GLU A 395 -15.00 11.77 15.23
C GLU A 395 -14.77 11.39 16.70
N TYR A 396 -13.50 11.42 17.15
CA TYR A 396 -13.04 10.99 18.48
C TYR A 396 -13.55 9.62 18.94
N ALA A 397 -13.92 8.76 17.99
CA ALA A 397 -14.56 7.46 18.24
C ALA A 397 -15.92 7.54 18.95
N LEU A 398 -16.56 8.72 19.02
CA LEU A 398 -17.81 8.97 19.78
C LEU A 398 -19.09 8.62 18.99
N GLY A 399 -19.02 8.00 17.83
CA GLY A 399 -20.19 7.43 17.17
C GLY A 399 -20.79 8.25 16.02
N SER A 400 -20.32 9.48 15.77
CA SER A 400 -20.76 10.30 14.64
C SER A 400 -19.58 10.78 13.78
N PRO A 401 -19.73 10.88 12.44
CA PRO A 401 -18.70 11.48 11.60
C PRO A 401 -18.73 13.01 11.76
N HIS A 402 -17.57 13.66 11.69
CA HIS A 402 -17.52 15.12 11.53
C HIS A 402 -18.12 15.51 10.16
N PRO A 403 -18.97 16.55 10.05
CA PRO A 403 -19.66 16.91 8.79
C PRO A 403 -18.74 17.19 7.58
N GLN A 404 -17.48 17.59 7.84
CA GLN A 404 -16.48 17.86 6.79
C GLN A 404 -15.59 16.66 6.48
N VAL A 405 -15.73 15.54 7.20
CA VAL A 405 -14.94 14.32 6.99
C VAL A 405 -15.83 13.24 6.40
N PRO A 406 -15.56 12.77 5.17
CA PRO A 406 -16.36 11.72 4.56
C PRO A 406 -16.32 10.43 5.38
N GLU A 407 -17.49 9.86 5.62
CA GLU A 407 -17.64 8.61 6.33
C GLU A 407 -17.22 7.41 5.46
N ALA A 408 -16.56 6.41 6.07
CA ALA A 408 -16.18 5.17 5.38
C ALA A 408 -17.43 4.41 4.88
N ARG A 409 -17.37 3.98 3.61
CA ARG A 409 -18.47 3.26 2.94
C ARG A 409 -18.22 1.77 2.90
N ASN A 410 -19.31 1.01 2.92
CA ASN A 410 -19.28 -0.45 2.92
C ASN A 410 -18.72 -0.99 1.60
N PRO A 411 -17.71 -1.88 1.61
CA PRO A 411 -17.10 -2.40 0.39
C PRO A 411 -18.02 -3.30 -0.44
N VAL A 412 -19.04 -3.93 0.19
CA VAL A 412 -20.01 -4.80 -0.51
C VAL A 412 -21.17 -3.97 -1.08
N ALA A 413 -21.54 -2.89 -0.41
CA ALA A 413 -22.64 -2.01 -0.80
C ALA A 413 -22.29 -0.54 -0.49
N PRO A 414 -21.62 0.21 -1.39
CA PRO A 414 -21.13 1.56 -1.13
C PRO A 414 -22.19 2.63 -0.78
N ALA A 415 -23.48 2.33 -0.97
CA ALA A 415 -24.58 3.16 -0.50
C ALA A 415 -24.78 3.06 1.02
N LEU A 416 -24.21 2.04 1.68
CA LEU A 416 -24.28 1.77 3.10
C LEU A 416 -22.98 2.17 3.79
N VAL A 417 -23.02 2.33 5.11
CA VAL A 417 -21.83 2.65 5.90
C VAL A 417 -20.99 1.41 6.21
N ALA A 418 -19.71 1.62 6.48
CA ALA A 418 -18.81 0.56 6.93
C ALA A 418 -19.00 0.20 8.42
N GLY A 419 -19.79 1.00 9.16
CA GLY A 419 -19.89 0.93 10.61
C GLY A 419 -18.77 1.69 11.31
N GLY A 420 -18.90 1.87 12.60
CA GLY A 420 -17.99 2.70 13.37
C GLY A 420 -17.65 2.14 14.76
N SER A 421 -16.65 2.81 15.35
CA SER A 421 -15.91 3.95 14.86
C SER A 421 -14.68 3.58 14.02
N SER A 422 -14.28 2.28 13.88
CA SER A 422 -13.12 1.82 13.10
C SER A 422 -13.50 1.40 11.67
N GLY A 423 -14.38 2.18 11.00
CA GLY A 423 -14.91 1.84 9.66
C GLY A 423 -13.83 1.72 8.59
N GLY A 424 -12.92 2.68 8.50
CA GLY A 424 -11.81 2.64 7.54
C GLY A 424 -10.89 1.42 7.73
N SER A 425 -10.66 1.02 8.98
CA SER A 425 -9.88 -0.19 9.29
C SER A 425 -10.56 -1.47 8.82
N ALA A 426 -11.90 -1.55 8.90
CA ALA A 426 -12.64 -2.69 8.37
C ALA A 426 -12.61 -2.73 6.83
N VAL A 427 -12.79 -1.58 6.19
CA VAL A 427 -12.79 -1.46 4.72
C VAL A 427 -11.46 -1.91 4.13
N ILE A 428 -10.33 -1.40 4.65
CA ILE A 428 -9.01 -1.69 4.07
C ILE A 428 -8.66 -3.19 4.13
N VAL A 429 -9.13 -3.88 5.19
CA VAL A 429 -9.00 -5.34 5.32
C VAL A 429 -9.96 -6.05 4.35
N ALA A 430 -11.21 -5.63 4.29
CA ALA A 430 -12.24 -6.25 3.45
C ALA A 430 -11.91 -6.18 1.94
N VAL A 431 -11.31 -5.08 1.48
CA VAL A 431 -10.83 -4.96 0.09
C VAL A 431 -9.49 -5.66 -0.16
N GLY A 432 -8.89 -6.26 0.87
CA GLY A 432 -7.63 -7.00 0.78
C GLY A 432 -6.39 -6.13 0.51
N ALA A 433 -6.43 -4.85 0.86
CA ALA A 433 -5.27 -3.96 0.81
C ALA A 433 -4.35 -4.15 2.03
N ALA A 434 -4.91 -4.58 3.16
CA ALA A 434 -4.16 -4.98 4.34
C ALA A 434 -4.59 -6.37 4.80
N GLN A 435 -3.67 -7.16 5.37
CA GLN A 435 -4.02 -8.43 6.01
C GLN A 435 -4.68 -8.20 7.36
N MET A 436 -4.28 -7.14 8.06
CA MET A 436 -4.92 -6.70 9.30
C MET A 436 -4.85 -5.17 9.46
N ALA A 437 -5.70 -4.66 10.33
CA ALA A 437 -5.66 -3.26 10.74
C ALA A 437 -5.87 -3.14 12.26
N LEU A 438 -5.28 -2.12 12.88
CA LEU A 438 -5.60 -1.76 14.26
C LEU A 438 -6.82 -0.82 14.28
N GLY A 439 -7.69 -1.06 15.23
CA GLY A 439 -8.81 -0.21 15.58
C GLY A 439 -8.87 0.04 17.09
N THR A 440 -9.90 0.76 17.54
CA THR A 440 -10.25 0.90 18.96
C THR A 440 -11.68 0.46 19.20
N ASP A 441 -11.95 -0.13 20.35
CA ASP A 441 -13.25 -0.69 20.72
C ASP A 441 -13.62 -0.25 22.14
N THR A 442 -14.55 0.68 22.25
CA THR A 442 -15.06 1.21 23.52
C THR A 442 -16.45 0.67 23.83
N GLY A 443 -17.27 0.42 22.80
CA GLY A 443 -18.61 -0.15 22.92
C GLY A 443 -18.93 -1.16 21.81
N GLY A 444 -17.97 -1.53 20.96
CA GLY A 444 -18.13 -2.38 19.79
C GLY A 444 -17.41 -1.89 18.54
N SER A 445 -16.65 -0.81 18.66
CA SER A 445 -16.09 -0.08 17.50
C SER A 445 -15.02 -0.82 16.67
N VAL A 446 -14.63 -2.04 16.99
CA VAL A 446 -13.91 -2.99 16.14
C VAL A 446 -14.88 -4.06 15.61
N ARG A 447 -15.74 -4.55 16.47
CA ARG A 447 -16.64 -5.70 16.20
C ARG A 447 -17.80 -5.33 15.29
N ILE A 448 -18.41 -4.13 15.47
CA ILE A 448 -19.51 -3.63 14.62
C ILE A 448 -19.05 -3.41 13.18
N PRO A 449 -17.98 -2.66 12.89
CA PRO A 449 -17.51 -2.54 11.52
C PRO A 449 -17.02 -3.87 10.91
N ALA A 450 -16.50 -4.80 11.73
CA ALA A 450 -16.18 -6.15 11.26
C ALA A 450 -17.45 -6.90 10.82
N HIS A 451 -18.55 -6.80 11.58
CA HIS A 451 -19.85 -7.35 11.23
C HIS A 451 -20.39 -6.78 9.90
N TYR A 452 -20.32 -5.46 9.71
CA TYR A 452 -20.84 -4.81 8.51
C TYR A 452 -19.98 -5.01 7.25
N CYS A 453 -18.68 -5.16 7.41
CA CYS A 453 -17.74 -5.33 6.29
C CYS A 453 -17.39 -6.80 6.00
N GLY A 454 -17.81 -7.74 6.83
CA GLY A 454 -17.58 -9.18 6.63
C GLY A 454 -16.12 -9.59 6.87
N VAL A 455 -15.49 -9.02 7.88
CA VAL A 455 -14.13 -9.35 8.33
C VAL A 455 -14.13 -9.83 9.77
N VAL A 456 -13.01 -10.36 10.25
CA VAL A 456 -12.82 -10.69 11.66
C VAL A 456 -12.52 -9.43 12.46
N GLY A 457 -13.19 -9.25 13.61
CA GLY A 457 -12.92 -8.15 14.53
C GLY A 457 -12.67 -8.67 15.93
N PHE A 458 -11.45 -8.52 16.45
CA PHE A 458 -11.04 -9.03 17.77
C PHE A 458 -10.77 -7.89 18.75
N LYS A 459 -11.48 -7.88 19.86
CA LYS A 459 -11.27 -7.05 21.03
C LYS A 459 -10.65 -7.92 22.14
N PRO A 460 -9.37 -7.70 22.53
CA PRO A 460 -8.75 -8.50 23.58
C PRO A 460 -9.32 -8.20 24.97
N THR A 461 -8.87 -8.94 25.97
CA THR A 461 -9.07 -8.64 27.38
C THR A 461 -8.60 -7.22 27.69
N TYR A 462 -9.31 -6.52 28.57
CA TYR A 462 -8.99 -5.14 28.97
C TYR A 462 -7.54 -5.01 29.44
N GLN A 463 -6.84 -3.96 28.96
CA GLN A 463 -5.43 -3.66 29.25
C GLN A 463 -4.38 -4.69 28.72
N GLN A 464 -4.77 -5.70 27.93
CA GLN A 464 -3.78 -6.59 27.32
C GLN A 464 -2.93 -5.88 26.25
N LEU A 465 -3.52 -4.95 25.51
CA LEU A 465 -2.80 -4.09 24.57
C LEU A 465 -2.72 -2.67 25.12
N SER A 466 -1.56 -2.02 24.92
CA SER A 466 -1.30 -0.68 25.45
C SER A 466 -2.18 0.39 24.79
N LEU A 467 -2.81 1.23 25.60
CA LEU A 467 -3.54 2.43 25.16
C LEU A 467 -2.66 3.71 25.12
N ARG A 468 -1.38 3.61 25.42
CA ARG A 468 -0.49 4.77 25.33
C ARG A 468 -0.38 5.25 23.89
N GLY A 469 -0.52 6.55 23.68
CA GLY A 469 -0.53 7.14 22.33
C GLY A 469 -1.84 6.92 21.56
N VAL A 470 -2.90 6.49 22.23
CA VAL A 470 -4.28 6.48 21.71
C VAL A 470 -5.02 7.66 22.30
N THR A 471 -5.72 8.45 21.49
CA THR A 471 -6.63 9.48 21.99
C THR A 471 -7.77 8.79 22.74
N PRO A 472 -7.97 9.05 24.04
CA PRO A 472 -8.98 8.34 24.82
C PRO A 472 -10.41 8.83 24.51
N LEU A 473 -11.36 7.90 24.59
CA LEU A 473 -12.78 8.22 24.66
C LEU A 473 -13.33 7.95 26.07
N SER A 474 -13.12 6.73 26.55
CA SER A 474 -13.54 6.28 27.88
C SER A 474 -12.44 5.38 28.45
N PRO A 475 -11.53 5.93 29.27
CA PRO A 475 -10.32 5.22 29.72
C PRO A 475 -10.57 3.86 30.38
N THR A 476 -11.74 3.65 31.00
CA THR A 476 -12.08 2.37 31.63
C THR A 476 -12.71 1.37 30.67
N LEU A 477 -13.13 1.79 29.46
CA LEU A 477 -13.81 0.96 28.46
C LEU A 477 -12.96 0.79 27.18
N ASP A 478 -12.01 1.66 26.93
CA ASP A 478 -11.21 1.67 25.70
C ASP A 478 -10.33 0.42 25.56
N HIS A 479 -10.31 -0.13 24.37
CA HIS A 479 -9.42 -1.23 23.96
C HIS A 479 -8.78 -0.92 22.61
N VAL A 480 -7.52 -1.29 22.42
CA VAL A 480 -6.98 -1.51 21.08
C VAL A 480 -7.45 -2.88 20.61
N GLY A 481 -7.98 -2.95 19.40
CA GLY A 481 -8.43 -4.20 18.80
C GLY A 481 -7.87 -4.39 17.39
N ILE A 482 -8.09 -5.59 16.86
CA ILE A 482 -7.55 -6.03 15.58
C ILE A 482 -8.70 -6.39 14.65
N LEU A 483 -8.68 -5.79 13.45
CA LEU A 483 -9.49 -6.25 12.32
C LEU A 483 -8.58 -7.07 11.39
N ALA A 484 -9.04 -8.23 10.93
CA ALA A 484 -8.21 -9.13 10.13
C ALA A 484 -9.07 -9.87 9.09
N ARG A 485 -8.39 -10.37 8.04
CA ARG A 485 -9.05 -11.16 6.99
C ARG A 485 -9.56 -12.53 7.47
N ASP A 486 -8.90 -13.08 8.50
CA ASP A 486 -9.21 -14.38 9.11
C ASP A 486 -8.75 -14.43 10.57
N VAL A 487 -9.23 -15.42 11.32
CA VAL A 487 -8.88 -15.58 12.74
C VAL A 487 -7.40 -15.88 12.95
N ALA A 488 -6.76 -16.62 12.05
CA ALA A 488 -5.34 -16.94 12.16
C ALA A 488 -4.48 -15.67 12.12
N THR A 489 -4.82 -14.72 11.25
CA THR A 489 -4.15 -13.41 11.15
C THR A 489 -4.43 -12.56 12.41
N ALA A 490 -5.65 -12.55 12.94
CA ALA A 490 -5.97 -11.86 14.19
C ALA A 490 -5.18 -12.44 15.37
N ALA A 491 -5.10 -13.77 15.47
CA ALA A 491 -4.34 -14.49 16.51
C ALA A 491 -2.84 -14.20 16.43
N LEU A 492 -2.26 -14.18 15.21
CA LEU A 492 -0.86 -13.83 15.00
C LEU A 492 -0.59 -12.38 15.43
N GLY A 493 -1.45 -11.44 15.01
CA GLY A 493 -1.37 -10.03 15.39
C GLY A 493 -1.45 -9.84 16.90
N TYR A 494 -2.45 -10.43 17.56
CA TYR A 494 -2.61 -10.33 19.00
C TYR A 494 -1.42 -10.90 19.77
N ARG A 495 -1.01 -12.12 19.43
CA ARG A 495 0.16 -12.79 20.05
C ARG A 495 1.41 -11.92 19.96
N THR A 496 1.62 -11.30 18.81
CA THR A 496 2.76 -10.41 18.56
C THR A 496 2.69 -9.13 19.40
N LEU A 497 1.53 -8.47 19.42
CA LEU A 497 1.34 -7.21 20.14
C LEU A 497 1.32 -7.38 21.65
N ALA A 498 0.88 -8.52 22.15
CA ALA A 498 0.86 -8.87 23.58
C ALA A 498 2.14 -9.56 24.05
N ASP A 499 3.16 -9.70 23.17
CA ASP A 499 4.46 -10.36 23.45
C ASP A 499 4.29 -11.77 24.03
N LEU A 500 3.36 -12.56 23.47
CA LEU A 500 3.09 -13.91 23.93
C LEU A 500 3.97 -14.93 23.18
N PRO A 501 4.46 -15.97 23.90
CA PRO A 501 5.27 -16.99 23.26
C PRO A 501 4.46 -17.80 22.23
N PRO A 502 5.11 -18.36 21.20
CA PRO A 502 4.48 -19.22 20.21
C PRO A 502 4.15 -20.61 20.79
N VAL A 503 3.24 -20.67 21.77
CA VAL A 503 2.79 -21.91 22.38
C VAL A 503 1.41 -22.25 21.84
N ALA A 504 1.20 -23.50 21.45
CA ALA A 504 -0.15 -24.00 21.17
C ALA A 504 -0.93 -24.03 22.49
N HIS A 505 -1.97 -23.21 22.59
CA HIS A 505 -2.93 -23.34 23.67
C HIS A 505 -3.81 -24.55 23.37
N ALA A 506 -3.60 -25.63 24.14
CA ALA A 506 -4.55 -26.74 24.18
C ALA A 506 -5.75 -26.31 25.04
N GLY A 507 -6.63 -25.49 24.46
CA GLY A 507 -7.96 -25.25 25.00
C GLY A 507 -8.81 -26.52 24.96
N PRO A 508 -9.96 -26.59 25.66
CA PRO A 508 -10.89 -27.70 25.52
C PRO A 508 -11.23 -27.88 24.03
N ARG A 509 -11.29 -29.13 23.57
CA ARG A 509 -11.54 -29.49 22.16
C ARG A 509 -12.72 -28.77 21.52
N ARG A 510 -13.78 -28.56 22.30
CA ARG A 510 -14.98 -27.82 21.89
C ARG A 510 -15.47 -27.03 23.11
N PRO A 511 -15.69 -25.72 22.95
CA PRO A 511 -16.21 -24.91 24.04
C PRO A 511 -17.69 -25.26 24.33
N ARG A 512 -18.04 -25.23 25.60
CA ARG A 512 -19.45 -25.18 26.04
C ARG A 512 -19.96 -23.78 25.74
N LEU A 513 -21.02 -23.66 24.95
CA LEU A 513 -21.53 -22.38 24.47
C LEU A 513 -22.71 -21.89 25.30
N GLY A 514 -22.69 -20.64 25.75
CA GLY A 514 -23.79 -19.94 26.38
C GLY A 514 -24.50 -19.04 25.38
N VAL A 515 -25.82 -19.00 25.38
CA VAL A 515 -26.67 -18.09 24.60
C VAL A 515 -27.53 -17.24 25.51
N VAL A 516 -27.70 -15.98 25.19
CA VAL A 516 -28.57 -15.03 25.90
C VAL A 516 -29.91 -14.94 25.14
N PRO A 517 -31.02 -15.52 25.64
CA PRO A 517 -32.25 -15.64 24.85
C PRO A 517 -32.84 -14.31 24.39
N THR A 518 -32.67 -13.23 25.17
CA THR A 518 -33.16 -11.90 24.80
C THR A 518 -32.47 -11.31 23.56
N GLN A 519 -31.25 -11.73 23.24
CA GLN A 519 -30.58 -11.33 22.01
C GLN A 519 -31.25 -11.89 20.75
N PHE A 520 -32.15 -12.86 20.89
CA PHE A 520 -32.92 -13.49 19.81
C PHE A 520 -34.41 -13.16 19.89
N ALA A 521 -34.77 -12.15 20.69
CA ALA A 521 -36.17 -11.78 20.91
C ALA A 521 -36.85 -11.39 19.58
N PRO A 522 -38.13 -11.76 19.38
CA PRO A 522 -38.89 -11.40 18.19
C PRO A 522 -38.89 -9.89 17.95
N GLY A 523 -38.49 -9.45 16.75
CA GLY A 523 -38.49 -8.05 16.35
C GLY A 523 -37.22 -7.27 16.76
N LEU A 524 -36.28 -7.88 17.48
CA LEU A 524 -35.00 -7.26 17.80
C LEU A 524 -34.02 -7.36 16.61
N LEU A 525 -33.93 -8.53 15.99
CA LEU A 525 -33.01 -8.79 14.89
C LEU A 525 -33.67 -8.52 13.54
N ASP A 526 -32.91 -7.86 12.63
CA ASP A 526 -33.25 -7.88 11.21
C ASP A 526 -33.43 -9.30 10.70
N ALA A 527 -34.34 -9.49 9.73
CA ALA A 527 -34.57 -10.81 9.13
C ALA A 527 -33.28 -11.46 8.59
N THR A 528 -32.41 -10.69 7.95
CA THR A 528 -31.14 -11.18 7.43
C THR A 528 -30.18 -11.64 8.54
N VAL A 529 -30.10 -10.88 9.63
CA VAL A 529 -29.28 -11.25 10.80
C VAL A 529 -29.87 -12.49 11.48
N HIS A 530 -31.18 -12.50 11.74
CA HIS A 530 -31.86 -13.64 12.36
C HIS A 530 -31.63 -14.93 11.56
N GLU A 531 -31.83 -14.90 10.25
CA GLU A 531 -31.63 -16.05 9.37
C GLU A 531 -30.17 -16.54 9.36
N ALA A 532 -29.21 -15.63 9.25
CA ALA A 532 -27.80 -15.96 9.22
C ALA A 532 -27.33 -16.59 10.54
N ILE A 533 -27.67 -16.00 11.67
CA ILE A 533 -27.30 -16.50 13.00
C ILE A 533 -27.99 -17.86 13.27
N THR A 534 -29.27 -17.99 12.97
CA THR A 534 -29.98 -19.26 13.14
C THR A 534 -29.35 -20.39 12.36
N ARG A 535 -28.97 -20.11 11.09
CA ARG A 535 -28.26 -21.07 10.23
C ARG A 535 -26.91 -21.46 10.83
N ALA A 536 -26.14 -20.48 11.34
CA ALA A 536 -24.83 -20.73 11.96
C ALA A 536 -24.98 -21.59 13.24
N LEU A 537 -25.90 -21.27 14.12
CA LEU A 537 -26.16 -22.03 15.36
C LEU A 537 -26.58 -23.48 15.07
N LEU A 538 -27.50 -23.68 14.10
CA LEU A 538 -27.91 -25.03 13.67
C LEU A 538 -26.69 -25.84 13.13
N ARG A 539 -25.75 -25.20 12.43
CA ARG A 539 -24.55 -25.87 11.97
C ARG A 539 -23.62 -26.28 13.12
N LEU A 540 -23.46 -25.43 14.10
CA LEU A 540 -22.72 -25.74 15.31
C LEU A 540 -23.36 -26.90 16.09
N GLU A 541 -24.68 -26.90 16.24
CA GLU A 541 -25.43 -27.99 16.88
C GLU A 541 -25.23 -29.33 16.13
N GLN A 542 -25.34 -29.33 14.80
CA GLN A 542 -25.09 -30.49 13.95
C GLN A 542 -23.65 -31.00 14.06
N ALA A 543 -22.66 -30.09 14.27
CA ALA A 543 -21.29 -30.42 14.53
C ALA A 543 -21.04 -30.91 15.97
N GLY A 544 -22.08 -30.94 16.83
CA GLY A 544 -22.05 -31.47 18.19
C GLY A 544 -21.62 -30.45 19.25
N TYR A 545 -21.80 -29.15 19.01
CA TYR A 545 -21.69 -28.13 20.06
C TYR A 545 -22.94 -28.12 20.94
N GLU A 546 -22.76 -27.94 22.25
CA GLU A 546 -23.80 -27.88 23.24
C GLU A 546 -24.06 -26.42 23.63
N PHE A 547 -25.34 -26.04 23.76
CA PHE A 547 -25.78 -24.72 24.12
C PHE A 547 -26.47 -24.69 25.49
N THR A 548 -26.14 -23.68 26.31
CA THR A 548 -26.73 -23.41 27.60
C THR A 548 -27.37 -22.04 27.57
N GLU A 549 -28.65 -21.92 27.91
CA GLU A 549 -29.33 -20.64 28.06
C GLU A 549 -28.83 -19.90 29.31
N LEU A 550 -28.54 -18.62 29.14
CA LEU A 550 -28.09 -17.72 30.20
C LEU A 550 -29.18 -16.78 30.64
N ALA A 551 -29.19 -16.43 31.93
CA ALA A 551 -30.14 -15.47 32.50
C ALA A 551 -29.90 -14.06 31.93
N PRO A 552 -30.89 -13.39 31.31
CA PRO A 552 -30.73 -12.13 30.61
C PRO A 552 -30.54 -10.91 31.53
N GLU A 553 -31.06 -10.96 32.76
CA GLU A 553 -31.13 -9.80 33.68
C GLU A 553 -29.77 -9.22 34.03
N LEU A 554 -28.73 -10.02 33.97
CA LEU A 554 -27.36 -9.56 34.17
C LEU A 554 -26.93 -8.63 33.03
N PHE A 555 -27.22 -8.99 31.79
CA PHE A 555 -26.83 -8.24 30.61
C PHE A 555 -27.58 -6.91 30.51
N ASP A 556 -28.87 -6.89 30.84
CA ASP A 556 -29.70 -5.67 30.83
C ASP A 556 -29.23 -4.63 31.85
N ARG A 557 -28.80 -5.06 33.06
CA ARG A 557 -28.22 -4.16 34.07
C ARG A 557 -26.88 -3.58 33.66
N LEU A 558 -26.01 -4.39 33.07
CA LEU A 558 -24.71 -3.96 32.61
C LEU A 558 -24.82 -2.97 31.46
N ASP A 559 -25.77 -3.14 30.56
CA ASP A 559 -26.04 -2.22 29.48
C ASP A 559 -26.45 -0.82 29.99
N GLN A 560 -27.27 -0.71 31.04
CA GLN A 560 -27.64 0.57 31.65
C GLN A 560 -26.40 1.28 32.29
N ALA A 561 -25.51 0.53 32.94
CA ALA A 561 -24.32 1.09 33.55
C ALA A 561 -23.35 1.64 32.52
N PHE A 562 -23.30 1.05 31.31
CA PHE A 562 -22.41 1.46 30.22
C PHE A 562 -22.63 2.92 29.81
N GLU A 563 -23.88 3.35 29.63
CA GLU A 563 -24.21 4.70 29.16
C GLU A 563 -23.71 5.81 30.13
N ALA A 564 -23.88 5.58 31.43
CA ALA A 564 -23.40 6.53 32.44
C ALA A 564 -21.87 6.61 32.49
N ILE A 565 -21.18 5.48 32.33
CA ILE A 565 -19.70 5.44 32.35
C ILE A 565 -19.13 6.12 31.11
N ILE A 566 -19.55 5.71 29.92
CA ILE A 566 -19.00 6.25 28.67
C ILE A 566 -19.28 7.76 28.54
N GLY A 567 -20.50 8.21 28.88
CA GLY A 567 -20.85 9.63 28.81
C GLY A 567 -20.04 10.46 29.79
N TRP A 568 -19.96 10.06 31.07
CA TRP A 568 -19.15 10.76 32.06
C TRP A 568 -17.69 10.85 31.63
N GLU A 569 -17.06 9.75 31.28
CA GLU A 569 -15.63 9.70 30.94
C GLU A 569 -15.32 10.45 29.64
N ALA A 570 -16.16 10.36 28.61
CA ALA A 570 -16.02 11.13 27.38
C ALA A 570 -16.06 12.64 27.66
N TYR A 571 -16.97 13.08 28.54
CA TYR A 571 -17.03 14.49 28.95
C TYR A 571 -15.80 14.92 29.77
N GLN A 572 -15.28 14.07 30.67
CA GLN A 572 -14.05 14.38 31.40
C GLN A 572 -12.85 14.56 30.45
N VAL A 573 -12.80 13.80 29.37
CA VAL A 573 -11.70 13.85 28.36
C VAL A 573 -11.87 15.07 27.45
N HIS A 574 -13.03 15.25 26.84
CA HIS A 574 -13.24 16.20 25.74
C HIS A 574 -13.95 17.50 26.16
N GLY A 575 -14.62 17.52 27.32
CA GLY A 575 -15.34 18.69 27.84
C GLY A 575 -14.49 19.94 28.02
N PRO A 576 -13.24 19.87 28.50
CA PRO A 576 -12.37 21.04 28.57
C PRO A 576 -12.11 21.70 27.20
N LEU A 577 -11.92 20.92 26.13
CA LEU A 577 -11.77 21.46 24.78
C LEU A 577 -13.10 22.01 24.27
N LEU A 578 -14.21 21.30 24.46
CA LEU A 578 -15.55 21.77 24.11
C LEU A 578 -15.88 23.12 24.76
N ALA A 579 -15.49 23.32 26.01
CA ALA A 579 -15.73 24.57 26.73
C ALA A 579 -14.91 25.76 26.23
N THR A 580 -13.71 25.51 25.69
CA THR A 580 -12.77 26.55 25.20
C THR A 580 -12.88 26.79 23.72
N ASP A 581 -13.21 25.79 22.92
CA ASP A 581 -13.32 25.83 21.46
C ASP A 581 -14.45 24.89 20.99
N PRO A 582 -15.73 25.28 21.14
CA PRO A 582 -16.86 24.44 20.76
C PRO A 582 -16.95 24.18 19.25
N ASP A 583 -16.43 25.10 18.43
CA ASP A 583 -16.42 24.98 16.96
C ASP A 583 -15.38 23.96 16.46
N HIS A 584 -14.51 23.48 17.33
CA HIS A 584 -13.57 22.41 17.03
C HIS A 584 -14.28 21.08 16.70
N PHE A 585 -15.41 20.81 17.32
CA PHE A 585 -16.17 19.58 17.16
C PHE A 585 -17.25 19.72 16.09
N GLY A 586 -17.57 18.62 15.43
CA GLY A 586 -18.80 18.50 14.64
C GLY A 586 -20.04 18.68 15.54
N GLU A 587 -21.12 19.23 14.97
CA GLU A 587 -22.36 19.56 15.69
C GLU A 587 -22.89 18.40 16.51
N GLU A 588 -22.88 17.18 15.96
CA GLU A 588 -23.36 15.95 16.60
C GLU A 588 -22.49 15.59 17.82
N THR A 589 -21.17 15.56 17.66
CA THR A 589 -20.22 15.26 18.73
C THR A 589 -20.31 16.28 19.84
N ALA A 590 -20.38 17.58 19.52
CA ALA A 590 -20.56 18.64 20.48
C ALA A 590 -21.87 18.49 21.27
N ARG A 591 -22.95 18.10 20.60
CA ARG A 591 -24.26 17.87 21.21
C ARG A 591 -24.22 16.70 22.20
N VAL A 592 -23.67 15.55 21.81
CA VAL A 592 -23.53 14.36 22.66
C VAL A 592 -22.68 14.67 23.89
N LEU A 593 -21.53 15.35 23.73
CA LEU A 593 -20.69 15.76 24.84
C LEU A 593 -21.41 16.73 25.79
N THR A 594 -22.22 17.67 25.25
CA THR A 594 -23.01 18.61 26.06
C THR A 594 -24.07 17.88 26.89
N GLN A 595 -24.74 16.88 26.32
CA GLN A 595 -25.69 16.03 27.07
C GLN A 595 -24.97 15.24 28.17
N SER A 596 -23.81 14.68 27.87
CA SER A 596 -22.98 13.93 28.81
C SER A 596 -22.52 14.76 30.02
N ALA A 597 -22.43 16.09 29.87
CA ALA A 597 -22.16 17.02 30.97
C ALA A 597 -23.21 16.98 32.12
N SER A 598 -24.41 16.50 31.83
CA SER A 598 -25.48 16.38 32.84
C SER A 598 -25.34 15.16 33.74
N ILE A 599 -24.53 14.17 33.38
CA ILE A 599 -24.28 12.98 34.19
C ILE A 599 -23.56 13.41 35.48
N THR A 600 -24.11 13.07 36.62
CA THR A 600 -23.55 13.42 37.91
C THR A 600 -22.47 12.43 38.36
N ASN A 601 -21.58 12.88 39.26
CA ASN A 601 -20.61 11.95 39.84
C ASN A 601 -21.28 10.79 40.61
N ASP A 602 -22.42 11.02 41.23
CA ASP A 602 -23.14 9.98 41.98
C ASP A 602 -23.68 8.89 41.01
N GLU A 603 -24.22 9.28 39.86
CA GLU A 603 -24.66 8.35 38.81
C GLU A 603 -23.47 7.56 38.27
N TYR A 604 -22.34 8.21 38.00
CA TYR A 604 -21.11 7.55 37.57
C TYR A 604 -20.60 6.54 38.60
N GLN A 605 -20.54 6.94 39.91
CA GLN A 605 -20.09 6.03 40.98
C GLN A 605 -21.05 4.82 41.14
N HIS A 606 -22.36 5.04 41.00
CA HIS A 606 -23.32 3.95 41.00
C HIS A 606 -23.11 2.99 39.83
N ALA A 607 -22.88 3.53 38.63
CA ALA A 607 -22.62 2.72 37.45
C ALA A 607 -21.30 1.91 37.57
N LEU A 608 -20.25 2.48 38.18
CA LEU A 608 -19.01 1.74 38.46
C LEU A 608 -19.22 0.59 39.46
N GLU A 609 -20.08 0.77 40.44
CA GLU A 609 -20.43 -0.33 41.38
C GLU A 609 -21.24 -1.43 40.68
N GLU A 610 -22.19 -1.07 39.80
CA GLU A 610 -22.93 -2.04 38.96
C GLU A 610 -21.97 -2.79 38.01
N GLN A 611 -21.00 -2.10 37.39
CA GLN A 611 -19.94 -2.69 36.59
C GLN A 611 -19.15 -3.73 37.40
N ARG A 612 -18.69 -3.34 38.59
CA ARG A 612 -17.92 -4.22 39.48
C ARG A 612 -18.70 -5.47 39.89
N MET A 613 -19.95 -5.28 40.34
CA MET A 613 -20.81 -6.39 40.76
C MET A 613 -21.17 -7.30 39.59
N GLY A 614 -21.49 -6.70 38.44
CA GLY A 614 -21.83 -7.45 37.22
C GLY A 614 -20.68 -8.24 36.67
N SER A 615 -19.47 -7.66 36.70
CA SER A 615 -18.24 -8.39 36.29
C SER A 615 -18.02 -9.64 37.15
N VAL A 616 -18.18 -9.54 38.47
CA VAL A 616 -18.08 -10.71 39.37
C VAL A 616 -19.16 -11.76 39.09
N GLN A 617 -20.38 -11.33 38.72
CA GLN A 617 -21.45 -12.27 38.36
C GLN A 617 -21.21 -12.93 37.01
N LEU A 618 -20.69 -12.18 36.01
CA LEU A 618 -20.37 -12.70 34.69
C LEU A 618 -19.22 -13.74 34.76
N LEU A 619 -18.21 -13.51 35.63
CA LEU A 619 -17.16 -14.51 35.87
C LEU A 619 -17.74 -15.86 36.31
N LYS A 620 -18.79 -15.89 37.14
CA LYS A 620 -19.44 -17.13 37.57
C LYS A 620 -20.21 -17.85 36.45
N VAL A 621 -20.61 -17.14 35.41
CA VAL A 621 -21.22 -17.75 34.23
C VAL A 621 -20.19 -18.66 33.54
N PHE A 622 -18.91 -18.23 33.46
CA PHE A 622 -17.85 -19.00 32.86
C PHE A 622 -17.42 -20.24 33.69
N ASP A 623 -17.90 -20.44 34.91
CA ASP A 623 -17.75 -21.74 35.60
C ASP A 623 -18.56 -22.87 34.90
N THR A 624 -19.65 -22.51 34.19
CA THR A 624 -20.54 -23.48 33.56
C THR A 624 -20.39 -23.56 32.03
N ILE A 625 -19.90 -22.52 31.39
CA ILE A 625 -19.65 -22.42 29.95
C ILE A 625 -18.21 -21.96 29.70
N ASP A 626 -17.74 -22.09 28.47
CA ASP A 626 -16.41 -21.65 28.06
C ASP A 626 -16.50 -20.37 27.20
N CYS A 627 -17.61 -20.19 26.48
CA CYS A 627 -17.79 -19.08 25.55
C CYS A 627 -19.26 -18.66 25.45
N ILE A 628 -19.55 -17.36 25.43
CA ILE A 628 -20.86 -16.81 25.10
C ILE A 628 -20.90 -16.55 23.61
N ILE A 629 -22.00 -16.92 22.93
CA ILE A 629 -22.17 -16.78 21.49
C ILE A 629 -23.51 -16.09 21.17
N GLY A 630 -23.48 -15.17 20.18
CA GLY A 630 -24.69 -14.45 19.72
C GLY A 630 -24.42 -13.60 18.48
N PRO A 631 -25.40 -12.81 18.04
CA PRO A 631 -25.17 -11.83 16.98
C PRO A 631 -24.22 -10.73 17.44
N THR A 632 -23.44 -10.14 16.52
CA THR A 632 -22.58 -8.99 16.83
C THR A 632 -23.39 -7.71 16.93
N ALA A 633 -24.32 -7.50 15.99
CA ALA A 633 -25.26 -6.39 15.98
C ALA A 633 -26.62 -6.88 15.50
N PRO A 634 -27.74 -6.23 15.88
CA PRO A 634 -29.07 -6.69 15.53
C PRO A 634 -29.47 -6.38 14.08
N MET A 635 -28.74 -5.51 13.39
CA MET A 635 -29.07 -5.03 12.03
C MET A 635 -27.90 -5.24 11.06
N VAL A 636 -28.20 -5.30 9.77
CA VAL A 636 -27.19 -5.17 8.71
C VAL A 636 -26.78 -3.70 8.55
N ALA A 637 -25.69 -3.43 7.82
CA ALA A 637 -25.17 -2.09 7.60
C ALA A 637 -26.27 -1.10 7.16
N PRO A 638 -26.48 0.03 7.87
CA PRO A 638 -27.46 1.05 7.52
C PRO A 638 -26.93 2.02 6.45
N GLY A 639 -27.81 2.91 5.94
CA GLY A 639 -27.42 3.94 4.95
C GLY A 639 -26.54 5.06 5.50
N GLN A 640 -26.63 5.30 6.80
CA GLN A 640 -25.77 6.22 7.58
C GLN A 640 -25.60 5.67 8.99
N ASN A 641 -24.49 6.00 9.66
CA ASN A 641 -24.32 5.63 11.06
C ASN A 641 -25.44 6.29 11.90
N PRO A 642 -26.13 5.51 12.72
CA PRO A 642 -27.11 6.07 13.63
C PRO A 642 -26.40 6.86 14.75
N SER A 643 -26.97 8.00 15.16
CA SER A 643 -26.45 8.73 16.30
C SER A 643 -26.59 7.89 17.59
N VAL A 644 -25.57 7.91 18.44
CA VAL A 644 -25.49 7.09 19.66
C VAL A 644 -26.63 7.35 20.65
N ASP A 645 -27.25 8.52 20.61
CA ASP A 645 -28.38 8.91 21.48
C ASP A 645 -29.73 8.68 20.84
N THR A 646 -29.77 8.02 19.67
CA THR A 646 -31.03 7.56 19.05
C THR A 646 -31.34 6.12 19.44
N PRO A 647 -32.60 5.67 19.35
CA PRO A 647 -32.97 4.26 19.59
C PRO A 647 -32.18 3.30 18.70
N GLU A 648 -31.90 3.68 17.44
CA GLU A 648 -31.14 2.88 16.48
C GLU A 648 -29.66 2.79 16.88
N GLY A 649 -29.05 3.91 17.30
CA GLY A 649 -27.67 3.94 17.79
C GLY A 649 -27.50 3.19 19.11
N TYR A 650 -28.47 3.28 19.99
CA TYR A 650 -28.53 2.46 21.20
C TYR A 650 -28.55 0.97 20.86
N LEU A 651 -29.42 0.56 19.93
CA LEU A 651 -29.57 -0.85 19.54
C LEU A 651 -28.32 -1.39 18.83
N GLU A 652 -27.62 -0.58 18.06
CA GLU A 652 -26.43 -1.03 17.32
C GLU A 652 -25.37 -1.67 18.23
N GLY A 653 -25.11 -1.07 19.41
CA GLY A 653 -24.10 -1.53 20.36
C GLY A 653 -24.59 -2.52 21.44
N ILE A 654 -25.87 -2.81 21.52
CA ILE A 654 -26.47 -3.57 22.64
C ILE A 654 -25.86 -4.96 22.85
N MET A 655 -25.36 -5.59 21.78
CA MET A 655 -24.76 -6.93 21.82
C MET A 655 -23.28 -6.90 22.21
N THR A 656 -22.61 -5.73 22.12
CA THR A 656 -21.14 -5.63 22.24
C THR A 656 -20.68 -4.97 23.54
N ARG A 657 -21.43 -4.00 24.08
CA ARG A 657 -21.05 -3.11 25.18
C ARG A 657 -20.68 -3.83 26.47
N VAL A 658 -21.40 -4.89 26.81
CA VAL A 658 -21.18 -5.66 28.02
C VAL A 658 -19.74 -6.15 28.14
N TYR A 659 -19.12 -6.54 27.03
CA TYR A 659 -17.75 -7.06 27.03
C TYR A 659 -16.67 -5.97 27.07
N ASN A 660 -17.02 -4.70 26.81
CA ASN A 660 -16.15 -3.56 27.14
C ASN A 660 -16.26 -3.24 28.62
N LEU A 661 -17.48 -3.21 29.12
CA LEU A 661 -17.77 -2.87 30.52
C LEU A 661 -17.12 -3.85 31.50
N THR A 662 -17.13 -5.13 31.17
CA THR A 662 -16.64 -6.21 32.05
C THR A 662 -15.24 -6.73 31.67
N GLY A 663 -14.68 -6.21 30.57
CA GLY A 663 -13.29 -6.44 30.18
C GLY A 663 -13.00 -7.78 29.50
N GLN A 664 -14.00 -8.62 29.19
CA GLN A 664 -13.81 -9.91 28.52
C GLN A 664 -13.27 -9.74 27.08
N PRO A 665 -12.43 -10.68 26.60
CA PRO A 665 -12.10 -10.75 25.18
C PRO A 665 -13.33 -11.14 24.37
N ALA A 666 -13.50 -10.53 23.19
CA ALA A 666 -14.59 -10.83 22.29
C ALA A 666 -14.15 -10.74 20.83
N ILE A 667 -14.71 -11.62 19.98
CA ILE A 667 -14.38 -11.69 18.56
C ILE A 667 -15.66 -11.78 17.72
N THR A 668 -15.68 -11.05 16.61
CA THR A 668 -16.71 -11.17 15.57
C THR A 668 -16.18 -12.01 14.43
N LEU A 669 -16.96 -12.99 13.99
CA LEU A 669 -16.67 -13.86 12.84
C LEU A 669 -17.70 -13.60 11.74
N PRO A 670 -17.30 -13.41 10.48
CA PRO A 670 -18.26 -13.29 9.38
C PRO A 670 -18.98 -14.62 9.12
N ILE A 671 -20.30 -14.58 8.94
CA ILE A 671 -21.13 -15.71 8.58
C ILE A 671 -21.32 -15.71 7.06
N PRO A 672 -20.87 -16.75 6.33
CA PRO A 672 -21.03 -16.83 4.88
C PRO A 672 -22.49 -16.97 4.45
N GLY A 673 -22.80 -16.58 3.19
CA GLY A 673 -24.03 -16.90 2.49
C GLY A 673 -25.17 -15.88 2.66
N SER A 674 -24.92 -14.70 3.24
CA SER A 674 -25.85 -13.56 3.25
C SER A 674 -25.48 -12.54 2.17
N LYS A 675 -26.48 -11.83 1.63
CA LYS A 675 -26.26 -10.78 0.62
C LYS A 675 -25.48 -9.59 1.18
N LEU A 676 -25.80 -9.16 2.38
CA LEU A 676 -25.03 -8.23 3.18
C LEU A 676 -24.29 -9.01 4.27
N PRO A 677 -23.08 -8.61 4.64
CA PRO A 677 -22.35 -9.29 5.70
C PRO A 677 -23.09 -9.31 7.03
N VAL A 678 -22.94 -10.40 7.75
CA VAL A 678 -23.43 -10.59 9.11
C VAL A 678 -22.34 -11.24 9.93
N GLY A 679 -22.09 -10.76 11.14
CA GLY A 679 -21.10 -11.29 12.07
C GLY A 679 -21.74 -12.00 13.26
N MET A 680 -21.15 -13.12 13.66
CA MET A 680 -21.42 -13.82 14.91
C MET A 680 -20.33 -13.45 15.91
N GLN A 681 -20.72 -13.07 17.12
CA GLN A 681 -19.81 -12.73 18.19
C GLN A 681 -19.61 -13.90 19.15
N LEU A 682 -18.36 -14.10 19.56
CA LEU A 682 -18.00 -14.97 20.66
C LEU A 682 -17.27 -14.15 21.74
N ALA A 683 -17.51 -14.48 23.02
CA ALA A 683 -16.80 -13.87 24.15
C ALA A 683 -16.44 -14.94 25.18
N ALA A 684 -15.23 -14.85 25.75
CA ALA A 684 -14.72 -15.76 26.73
C ALA A 684 -14.39 -15.05 28.06
N ASP A 685 -14.00 -15.80 29.08
CA ASP A 685 -13.56 -15.23 30.33
C ASP A 685 -12.28 -14.38 30.15
N THR A 686 -12.07 -13.42 31.05
CA THR A 686 -10.89 -12.54 31.04
C THR A 686 -9.59 -13.36 31.10
N GLY A 687 -8.63 -12.96 30.26
CA GLY A 687 -7.35 -13.67 30.11
C GLY A 687 -7.40 -14.95 29.27
N HIS A 688 -8.57 -15.34 28.74
CA HIS A 688 -8.70 -16.49 27.84
C HIS A 688 -8.65 -16.11 26.35
N ASP A 689 -7.97 -15.03 26.02
CA ASP A 689 -7.82 -14.49 24.67
C ASP A 689 -7.40 -15.54 23.65
N MET A 690 -6.31 -16.26 23.93
CA MET A 690 -5.81 -17.26 22.99
C MET A 690 -6.74 -18.47 22.86
N ALA A 691 -7.40 -18.89 23.96
CA ALA A 691 -8.39 -19.97 23.88
C ALA A 691 -9.60 -19.55 23.04
N LEU A 692 -10.06 -18.30 23.19
CA LEU A 692 -11.13 -17.73 22.37
C LEU A 692 -10.75 -17.73 20.88
N LEU A 693 -9.52 -17.31 20.55
CA LEU A 693 -9.03 -17.30 19.18
C LEU A 693 -8.93 -18.73 18.59
N ASP A 694 -8.46 -19.71 19.37
CA ASP A 694 -8.41 -21.11 18.93
C ASP A 694 -9.82 -21.67 18.65
N TRP A 695 -10.79 -21.41 19.52
CA TRP A 695 -12.21 -21.80 19.29
C TRP A 695 -12.82 -21.07 18.09
N ALA A 696 -12.54 -19.78 17.97
CA ALA A 696 -13.02 -18.98 16.86
C ALA A 696 -12.48 -19.49 15.52
N GLN A 697 -11.23 -19.95 15.45
CA GLN A 697 -10.63 -20.52 14.24
C GLN A 697 -11.27 -21.85 13.85
N GLU A 698 -11.59 -22.72 14.83
CA GLU A 698 -12.33 -23.96 14.57
C GLU A 698 -13.72 -23.66 14.03
N ILE A 699 -14.44 -22.68 14.63
CA ILE A 699 -15.77 -22.27 14.22
C ILE A 699 -15.73 -21.59 12.85
N GLU A 700 -14.78 -20.70 12.59
CA GLU A 700 -14.58 -20.07 11.27
C GLU A 700 -14.42 -21.15 10.19
N THR A 701 -13.57 -22.13 10.43
CA THR A 701 -13.35 -23.25 9.50
C THR A 701 -14.63 -24.04 9.26
N LEU A 702 -15.37 -24.34 10.31
CA LEU A 702 -16.65 -25.03 10.20
C LEU A 702 -17.69 -24.23 9.38
N LEU A 703 -17.78 -22.91 9.58
CA LEU A 703 -18.73 -22.06 8.88
C LEU A 703 -18.34 -21.79 7.43
N SER A 704 -17.07 -21.86 7.06
CA SER A 704 -16.57 -21.61 5.71
C SER A 704 -16.77 -22.78 4.74
N HIS A 705 -16.91 -24.01 5.24
CA HIS A 705 -17.18 -25.18 4.41
C HIS A 705 -18.69 -25.39 4.24
N PRO A 706 -19.21 -25.70 3.01
CA PRO A 706 -20.64 -25.89 2.74
C PRO A 706 -21.25 -27.13 3.41
#